data_851ceaf6f868cbb1cb48a77e5ae6fa8c
#
_entry.id   851ceaf6f868cbb1cb48a77e5ae6fa8c
#
_cell.length_a   1.000
_cell.length_b   1.000
_cell.length_c   1.000
_cell.angle_alpha   90.00
_cell.angle_beta   90.00
_cell.angle_gamma   90.00
#
_symmetry.space_group_name_H-M   'P 1'
#
loop_
_entity.id
_entity.type
_entity.pdbx_description
1 polymer ?
#
loop_
_entity_poly.entity_id
_entity_poly.type
_entity_poly.pdbx_seq_one_letter_code
_entity_poly.pdbx_strand_id
1 'polypeptide(L)'
;MKKNLIIVESPAKAKTIGNFLGKDYEVIASKGHIRDLPKSSFGIKIEDDEFIPEYRITSDHSTLVKELKSKAKDAKEVYLATDEDREGEAIAYHIAKAIGKDENTLPRIVFHEITKSAIENALKNPRKLDMHSVNAQQTRRLLDRIVGYKLSPLLGQKIQRGLSAGRVQSAALKIIVDREKEIRAFVPLEYFSIDMIFQKDLDAELVEFDKAKIEKLTITNKDRAKLILEACKNEVYNINDIESKERKIAPPPPFMTSTLQQSASNRLGFNPKKTMMIAQKLYEGVNTHEGVMGVITYMRTDSLNLAKEAIENARKFIQVNFGKDYLPSKANVYTTKAKGAQEAHEAIRPTNLSFTPEIASKFLDKDELKLYTLIYNRFLACQMNPAISQTQNVFVKNDRAVFKISGRKILFDGYYKVYGDMDKDKILPNFKIGENLKVQNLEMNSHFTEPPSRYSEAGLVKKLESLGIGRPSTYAPTISILTSRDYVTIDKKQLIPSEVAFNVTEVLEKNFSDIVDSKFTSNLENTLDEIAEDKADWQETLKEFYYPFMRKIEEGKTKIASQKTVTKLGESCPDCGGELAIRKGRFGEFVACLNFPKCKYSRNLKSESKNESENTATKAKANGTGITCPSCQKGEIVERFSKRGKFYGCSAYPKCNFISKYKPSEEKCEECGETLVIKELKKGTFLECLKCKIKKEMKD
;
A
#
# COMPACT_ATOMS: atom_id res chain seq x y z
N MET A 1 -28.39 33.32 -15.16
CA MET A 1 -27.29 33.14 -16.13
C MET A 1 -26.81 31.69 -16.08
N LYS A 2 -26.48 31.10 -17.25
CA LYS A 2 -25.87 29.76 -17.28
C LYS A 2 -24.47 29.79 -16.63
N LYS A 3 -24.17 28.87 -15.72
CA LYS A 3 -22.88 28.74 -15.06
C LYS A 3 -21.94 27.86 -15.87
N ASN A 4 -20.66 28.03 -15.68
CA ASN A 4 -19.66 27.03 -16.12
C ASN A 4 -19.68 25.84 -15.16
N LEU A 5 -19.59 24.63 -15.69
CA LEU A 5 -19.52 23.38 -14.91
C LEU A 5 -18.10 22.84 -14.88
N ILE A 6 -17.57 22.59 -13.69
CA ILE A 6 -16.27 21.92 -13.51
C ILE A 6 -16.55 20.56 -12.90
N ILE A 7 -16.04 19.51 -13.54
CA ILE A 7 -16.20 18.13 -13.05
C ILE A 7 -14.84 17.63 -12.57
N VAL A 8 -14.78 17.26 -11.28
CA VAL A 8 -13.59 16.69 -10.59
C VAL A 8 -13.86 15.26 -10.16
N GLU A 9 -12.84 14.53 -9.71
CA GLU A 9 -13.05 13.15 -9.29
C GLU A 9 -13.51 13.00 -7.84
N SER A 10 -13.22 13.95 -6.94
CA SER A 10 -13.54 13.78 -5.50
C SER A 10 -14.41 14.91 -4.93
N PRO A 11 -15.30 14.60 -3.94
CA PRO A 11 -16.10 15.61 -3.26
C PRO A 11 -15.25 16.64 -2.49
N ALA A 12 -14.10 16.24 -1.96
CA ALA A 12 -13.19 17.15 -1.26
C ALA A 12 -12.66 18.23 -2.21
N LYS A 13 -12.17 17.81 -3.40
CA LYS A 13 -11.76 18.75 -4.46
C LYS A 13 -12.89 19.66 -4.89
N ALA A 14 -14.09 19.10 -5.10
CA ALA A 14 -15.25 19.91 -5.50
C ALA A 14 -15.53 21.04 -4.49
N LYS A 15 -15.44 20.73 -3.20
CA LYS A 15 -15.61 21.73 -2.13
C LYS A 15 -14.47 22.75 -2.15
N THR A 16 -13.23 22.32 -2.22
CA THR A 16 -12.06 23.22 -2.17
C THR A 16 -12.03 24.16 -3.37
N ILE A 17 -12.16 23.61 -4.57
CA ILE A 17 -12.16 24.42 -5.81
C ILE A 17 -13.39 25.33 -5.89
N GLY A 18 -14.56 24.82 -5.47
CA GLY A 18 -15.78 25.64 -5.42
C GLY A 18 -15.66 26.86 -4.52
N ASN A 19 -14.86 26.79 -3.44
CA ASN A 19 -14.62 27.94 -2.57
C ASN A 19 -13.73 29.02 -3.24
N PHE A 20 -12.87 28.64 -4.19
CA PHE A 20 -12.02 29.59 -4.90
C PHE A 20 -12.73 30.31 -6.02
N LEU A 21 -13.70 29.64 -6.63
CA LEU A 21 -14.40 30.11 -7.83
C LEU A 21 -15.74 30.70 -7.43
N GLY A 22 -16.01 31.92 -7.82
CA GLY A 22 -17.25 32.61 -7.49
C GLY A 22 -18.51 31.97 -8.06
N LYS A 23 -19.61 32.73 -8.04
CA LYS A 23 -20.98 32.28 -8.41
C LYS A 23 -21.16 31.85 -9.88
N ASP A 24 -20.16 32.14 -10.73
CA ASP A 24 -20.19 31.82 -12.17
C ASP A 24 -19.83 30.38 -12.49
N TYR A 25 -19.33 29.64 -11.48
CA TYR A 25 -18.93 28.25 -11.60
C TYR A 25 -19.76 27.34 -10.68
N GLU A 26 -20.03 26.16 -11.17
CA GLU A 26 -20.54 25.03 -10.39
C GLU A 26 -19.54 23.90 -10.45
N VAL A 27 -19.12 23.37 -9.29
CA VAL A 27 -18.12 22.30 -9.21
C VAL A 27 -18.77 21.04 -8.67
N ILE A 28 -18.65 19.93 -9.40
CA ILE A 28 -19.27 18.64 -9.06
C ILE A 28 -18.23 17.52 -9.10
N ALA A 29 -18.38 16.56 -8.21
CA ALA A 29 -17.52 15.38 -8.17
C ALA A 29 -18.14 14.17 -8.87
N SER A 30 -17.37 13.47 -9.72
CA SER A 30 -17.73 12.16 -10.29
C SER A 30 -17.65 11.01 -9.26
N LYS A 31 -16.99 11.22 -8.12
CA LYS A 31 -16.71 10.19 -7.09
C LYS A 31 -15.91 9.01 -7.63
N GLY A 32 -14.89 9.30 -8.44
CA GLY A 32 -14.01 8.33 -9.08
C GLY A 32 -14.51 7.88 -10.46
N HIS A 33 -14.20 6.64 -10.83
CA HIS A 33 -14.61 6.06 -12.11
C HIS A 33 -16.11 5.80 -12.18
N ILE A 34 -16.80 6.50 -13.07
CA ILE A 34 -18.26 6.33 -13.32
C ILE A 34 -18.57 5.24 -14.35
N ARG A 35 -17.57 4.84 -15.16
CA ARG A 35 -17.64 3.74 -16.13
C ARG A 35 -16.51 2.76 -15.86
N ASP A 36 -16.78 1.46 -15.97
CA ASP A 36 -15.78 0.40 -15.86
C ASP A 36 -16.21 -0.81 -16.69
N LEU A 37 -15.27 -1.76 -16.86
CA LEU A 37 -15.57 -3.05 -17.44
C LEU A 37 -16.55 -3.84 -16.54
N PRO A 38 -17.46 -4.64 -17.13
CA PRO A 38 -18.43 -5.42 -16.35
C PRO A 38 -17.75 -6.32 -15.32
N LYS A 39 -18.32 -6.40 -14.11
CA LYS A 39 -17.77 -7.24 -13.02
C LYS A 39 -17.94 -8.74 -13.25
N SER A 40 -19.03 -9.13 -13.93
CA SER A 40 -19.44 -10.53 -14.09
C SER A 40 -19.04 -11.18 -15.40
N SER A 41 -18.53 -10.41 -16.38
CA SER A 41 -18.10 -10.91 -17.69
C SER A 41 -16.69 -10.43 -18.02
N PHE A 42 -16.10 -10.98 -19.07
CA PHE A 42 -14.77 -10.60 -19.53
C PHE A 42 -14.70 -9.11 -19.91
N GLY A 43 -15.74 -8.64 -20.63
CA GLY A 43 -15.91 -7.23 -20.97
C GLY A 43 -14.91 -6.68 -21.98
N ILE A 44 -14.24 -7.56 -22.71
CA ILE A 44 -13.38 -7.22 -23.85
C ILE A 44 -13.85 -8.04 -25.03
N LYS A 45 -14.29 -7.38 -26.09
CA LYS A 45 -14.60 -7.97 -27.36
C LYS A 45 -13.33 -7.96 -28.22
N ILE A 46 -13.04 -9.07 -28.87
CA ILE A 46 -11.87 -9.20 -29.76
C ILE A 46 -12.45 -9.52 -31.14
N GLU A 47 -12.32 -8.57 -32.07
CA GLU A 47 -12.80 -8.65 -33.45
C GLU A 47 -11.68 -8.15 -34.36
N ASP A 48 -11.38 -8.88 -35.41
CA ASP A 48 -10.36 -8.53 -36.40
C ASP A 48 -9.01 -8.12 -35.75
N ASP A 49 -8.63 -8.82 -34.69
CA ASP A 49 -7.46 -8.53 -33.86
C ASP A 49 -7.50 -7.20 -33.08
N GLU A 50 -8.66 -6.51 -33.04
CA GLU A 50 -8.84 -5.34 -32.21
C GLU A 50 -9.46 -5.70 -30.84
N PHE A 51 -8.94 -5.08 -29.78
CA PHE A 51 -9.40 -5.25 -28.41
C PHE A 51 -10.35 -4.09 -28.05
N ILE A 52 -11.65 -4.37 -28.08
CA ILE A 52 -12.70 -3.37 -27.85
C ILE A 52 -13.25 -3.51 -26.43
N PRO A 53 -13.00 -2.54 -25.52
CA PRO A 53 -13.51 -2.59 -24.16
C PRO A 53 -15.00 -2.27 -24.09
N GLU A 54 -15.78 -3.13 -23.44
CA GLU A 54 -17.21 -2.93 -23.21
C GLU A 54 -17.48 -2.14 -21.94
N TYR A 55 -17.08 -0.87 -21.87
CA TYR A 55 -17.32 -0.03 -20.70
C TYR A 55 -18.80 0.25 -20.45
N ARG A 56 -19.22 0.09 -19.20
CA ARG A 56 -20.60 0.36 -18.74
C ARG A 56 -20.59 1.33 -17.57
N ILE A 57 -21.64 2.16 -17.48
CA ILE A 57 -21.89 2.96 -16.28
C ILE A 57 -22.08 1.97 -15.10
N THR A 58 -21.33 2.19 -14.03
CA THR A 58 -21.45 1.34 -12.84
C THR A 58 -22.79 1.58 -12.15
N SER A 59 -23.40 0.55 -11.59
CA SER A 59 -24.74 0.64 -10.97
C SER A 59 -24.82 1.72 -9.89
N ASP A 60 -23.74 1.89 -9.14
CA ASP A 60 -23.66 2.83 -8.03
C ASP A 60 -23.61 4.30 -8.49
N HIS A 61 -23.26 4.55 -9.76
CA HIS A 61 -23.13 5.88 -10.34
C HIS A 61 -24.24 6.28 -11.31
N SER A 62 -25.24 5.42 -11.54
CA SER A 62 -26.29 5.68 -12.52
C SER A 62 -27.08 6.97 -12.23
N THR A 63 -27.38 7.26 -10.97
CA THR A 63 -28.08 8.49 -10.55
C THR A 63 -27.19 9.71 -10.74
N LEU A 64 -25.92 9.63 -10.33
CA LEU A 64 -24.94 10.71 -10.50
C LEU A 64 -24.71 11.05 -11.97
N VAL A 65 -24.62 10.05 -12.85
CA VAL A 65 -24.47 10.29 -14.29
C VAL A 65 -25.68 11.00 -14.89
N LYS A 66 -26.90 10.69 -14.43
CA LYS A 66 -28.11 11.43 -14.85
C LYS A 66 -28.02 12.90 -14.42
N GLU A 67 -27.58 13.16 -13.19
CA GLU A 67 -27.37 14.51 -12.69
C GLU A 67 -26.31 15.27 -13.52
N LEU A 68 -25.14 14.64 -13.75
CA LEU A 68 -24.05 15.22 -14.54
C LEU A 68 -24.52 15.55 -15.97
N LYS A 69 -25.30 14.66 -16.62
CA LYS A 69 -25.87 14.90 -17.95
C LYS A 69 -26.80 16.14 -17.99
N SER A 70 -27.69 16.25 -17.01
CA SER A 70 -28.61 17.39 -16.92
C SER A 70 -27.83 18.69 -16.76
N LYS A 71 -26.88 18.72 -15.80
CA LYS A 71 -26.09 19.94 -15.54
C LYS A 71 -25.16 20.30 -16.70
N ALA A 72 -24.56 19.31 -17.37
CA ALA A 72 -23.72 19.54 -18.55
C ALA A 72 -24.52 20.09 -19.75
N LYS A 73 -25.82 19.77 -19.87
CA LYS A 73 -26.72 20.33 -20.88
C LYS A 73 -27.05 21.79 -20.60
N ASP A 74 -27.20 22.12 -19.32
CA ASP A 74 -27.60 23.47 -18.89
C ASP A 74 -26.41 24.42 -18.71
N ALA A 75 -25.17 23.89 -18.63
CA ALA A 75 -23.97 24.67 -18.46
C ALA A 75 -23.65 25.56 -19.67
N LYS A 76 -22.93 26.66 -19.40
CA LYS A 76 -22.36 27.52 -20.44
C LYS A 76 -21.19 26.79 -21.09
N GLU A 77 -20.30 26.24 -20.29
CA GLU A 77 -19.13 25.45 -20.69
C GLU A 77 -18.89 24.36 -19.66
N VAL A 78 -18.31 23.24 -20.06
CA VAL A 78 -17.98 22.09 -19.18
C VAL A 78 -16.50 21.85 -19.20
N TYR A 79 -15.85 21.94 -18.05
CA TYR A 79 -14.42 21.68 -17.83
C TYR A 79 -14.22 20.35 -17.13
N LEU A 80 -13.23 19.57 -17.59
CA LEU A 80 -12.77 18.37 -16.93
C LEU A 80 -11.52 18.69 -16.09
N ALA A 81 -11.60 18.49 -14.77
CA ALA A 81 -10.60 18.92 -13.80
C ALA A 81 -10.16 17.79 -12.86
N THR A 82 -9.94 16.62 -13.43
CA THR A 82 -9.42 15.44 -12.73
C THR A 82 -7.89 15.55 -12.53
N ASP A 83 -7.27 14.64 -11.74
CA ASP A 83 -5.82 14.64 -11.48
C ASP A 83 -5.01 14.61 -12.77
N GLU A 84 -3.75 15.06 -12.68
CA GLU A 84 -2.84 15.11 -13.83
C GLU A 84 -2.03 13.81 -13.95
N ASP A 85 -2.68 12.67 -13.80
CA ASP A 85 -2.09 11.37 -14.10
C ASP A 85 -2.94 10.62 -15.13
N ARG A 86 -2.46 9.47 -15.60
CA ARG A 86 -3.18 8.63 -16.58
C ARG A 86 -4.56 8.20 -16.07
N GLU A 87 -4.68 8.00 -14.75
CA GLU A 87 -5.97 7.65 -14.12
C GLU A 87 -6.95 8.81 -14.23
N GLY A 88 -6.49 10.04 -13.96
CA GLY A 88 -7.28 11.26 -14.12
C GLY A 88 -7.67 11.51 -15.58
N GLU A 89 -6.78 11.27 -16.54
CA GLU A 89 -7.12 11.36 -17.98
C GLU A 89 -8.21 10.36 -18.37
N ALA A 90 -8.09 9.11 -17.89
CA ALA A 90 -9.11 8.08 -18.14
C ALA A 90 -10.45 8.42 -17.47
N ILE A 91 -10.45 8.96 -16.25
CA ILE A 91 -11.66 9.42 -15.58
C ILE A 91 -12.31 10.54 -16.39
N ALA A 92 -11.53 11.53 -16.85
CA ALA A 92 -12.02 12.62 -17.71
C ALA A 92 -12.65 12.10 -19.01
N TYR A 93 -11.98 11.17 -19.70
CA TYR A 93 -12.52 10.48 -20.88
C TYR A 93 -13.85 9.78 -20.59
N HIS A 94 -13.90 9.02 -19.50
CA HIS A 94 -15.12 8.31 -19.13
C HIS A 94 -16.25 9.25 -18.72
N ILE A 95 -15.95 10.41 -18.14
CA ILE A 95 -16.94 11.46 -17.86
C ILE A 95 -17.49 12.01 -19.17
N ALA A 96 -16.64 12.41 -20.13
CA ALA A 96 -17.04 12.93 -21.44
C ALA A 96 -18.01 11.96 -22.14
N LYS A 97 -17.61 10.69 -22.25
CA LYS A 97 -18.46 9.62 -22.83
C LYS A 97 -19.77 9.42 -22.06
N ALA A 98 -19.73 9.46 -20.73
CA ALA A 98 -20.92 9.27 -19.90
C ALA A 98 -21.93 10.42 -20.03
N ILE A 99 -21.49 11.66 -20.14
CA ILE A 99 -22.37 12.82 -20.33
C ILE A 99 -22.82 13.02 -21.80
N GLY A 100 -22.25 12.22 -22.72
CA GLY A 100 -22.60 12.30 -24.16
C GLY A 100 -22.00 13.49 -24.88
N LYS A 101 -20.84 13.96 -24.47
CA LYS A 101 -20.06 15.02 -25.10
C LYS A 101 -18.85 14.42 -25.82
N ASP A 102 -18.39 15.10 -26.88
CA ASP A 102 -17.17 14.71 -27.57
C ASP A 102 -15.96 15.07 -26.72
N GLU A 103 -15.19 14.07 -26.37
CA GLU A 103 -13.97 14.17 -25.54
C GLU A 103 -12.91 15.09 -26.14
N ASN A 104 -12.87 15.23 -27.48
CA ASN A 104 -11.89 16.06 -28.16
C ASN A 104 -12.22 17.57 -28.07
N THR A 105 -13.45 17.90 -27.70
CA THR A 105 -13.95 19.29 -27.64
C THR A 105 -14.03 19.85 -26.22
N LEU A 106 -14.04 18.98 -25.20
CA LEU A 106 -14.14 19.43 -23.81
C LEU A 106 -12.79 19.97 -23.31
N PRO A 107 -12.78 21.20 -22.75
CA PRO A 107 -11.58 21.75 -22.13
C PRO A 107 -11.17 20.94 -20.89
N ARG A 108 -9.91 20.54 -20.86
CA ARG A 108 -9.24 19.84 -19.79
C ARG A 108 -8.36 20.84 -19.04
N ILE A 109 -8.57 21.01 -17.74
CA ILE A 109 -7.71 21.82 -16.88
C ILE A 109 -6.91 20.92 -15.95
N VAL A 110 -5.61 21.19 -15.83
CA VAL A 110 -4.65 20.43 -15.04
C VAL A 110 -3.90 21.35 -14.09
N PHE A 111 -3.58 20.82 -12.91
CA PHE A 111 -2.88 21.56 -11.87
C PHE A 111 -2.16 20.58 -10.93
N HIS A 112 -0.94 20.93 -10.54
CA HIS A 112 -0.11 20.15 -9.61
C HIS A 112 -0.46 20.39 -8.15
N GLU A 113 -1.18 21.48 -7.85
CA GLU A 113 -1.59 21.89 -6.50
C GLU A 113 -2.98 22.52 -6.50
N ILE A 114 -3.71 22.37 -5.41
CA ILE A 114 -5.06 22.92 -5.28
C ILE A 114 -5.01 24.21 -4.47
N THR A 115 -4.48 25.24 -5.11
CA THR A 115 -4.44 26.64 -4.63
C THR A 115 -5.28 27.51 -5.56
N LYS A 116 -5.73 28.67 -5.05
CA LYS A 116 -6.54 29.60 -5.85
C LYS A 116 -5.82 30.03 -7.12
N SER A 117 -4.55 30.40 -7.01
CA SER A 117 -3.74 30.86 -8.14
C SER A 117 -3.53 29.76 -9.19
N ALA A 118 -3.27 28.51 -8.77
CA ALA A 118 -3.09 27.38 -9.67
C ALA A 118 -4.40 27.08 -10.45
N ILE A 119 -5.54 27.09 -9.77
CA ILE A 119 -6.85 26.85 -10.40
C ILE A 119 -7.23 27.97 -11.38
N GLU A 120 -7.03 29.25 -11.00
CA GLU A 120 -7.28 30.38 -11.89
C GLU A 120 -6.38 30.37 -13.13
N ASN A 121 -5.10 29.97 -12.96
CA ASN A 121 -4.17 29.83 -14.07
C ASN A 121 -4.56 28.66 -14.99
N ALA A 122 -4.96 27.51 -14.44
CA ALA A 122 -5.42 26.35 -15.21
C ALA A 122 -6.68 26.68 -16.04
N LEU A 123 -7.61 27.46 -15.49
CA LEU A 123 -8.81 27.93 -16.21
C LEU A 123 -8.49 28.87 -17.37
N LYS A 124 -7.39 29.64 -17.28
CA LYS A 124 -6.93 30.51 -18.39
C LYS A 124 -6.22 29.73 -19.49
N ASN A 125 -5.68 28.55 -19.17
CA ASN A 125 -4.85 27.75 -20.06
C ASN A 125 -5.39 26.30 -20.17
N PRO A 126 -6.64 26.09 -20.61
CA PRO A 126 -7.17 24.75 -20.78
C PRO A 126 -6.47 24.04 -21.96
N ARG A 127 -6.32 22.74 -21.87
CA ARG A 127 -5.81 21.89 -22.94
C ARG A 127 -6.88 20.90 -23.43
N LYS A 128 -6.58 20.14 -24.44
CA LYS A 128 -7.37 18.97 -24.85
C LYS A 128 -7.06 17.78 -23.95
N LEU A 129 -7.98 16.81 -23.94
CA LEU A 129 -7.73 15.52 -23.32
C LEU A 129 -6.54 14.84 -24.03
N ASP A 130 -5.66 14.26 -23.25
CA ASP A 130 -4.53 13.47 -23.76
C ASP A 130 -4.96 12.03 -24.00
N MET A 131 -5.27 11.71 -25.27
CA MET A 131 -5.72 10.38 -25.66
C MET A 131 -4.63 9.31 -25.58
N HIS A 132 -3.34 9.67 -25.64
CA HIS A 132 -2.25 8.71 -25.46
C HIS A 132 -2.17 8.24 -24.00
N SER A 133 -2.30 9.14 -23.04
CA SER A 133 -2.46 8.83 -21.62
C SER A 133 -3.72 8.00 -21.32
N VAL A 134 -4.84 8.30 -21.98
CA VAL A 134 -6.06 7.48 -21.89
C VAL A 134 -5.83 6.08 -22.41
N ASN A 135 -5.17 5.94 -23.58
CA ASN A 135 -4.87 4.63 -24.17
C ASN A 135 -3.90 3.82 -23.30
N ALA A 136 -2.88 4.47 -22.71
CA ALA A 136 -1.96 3.81 -21.78
C ALA A 136 -2.69 3.25 -20.54
N GLN A 137 -3.59 4.03 -19.95
CA GLN A 137 -4.41 3.57 -18.81
C GLN A 137 -5.37 2.46 -19.24
N GLN A 138 -6.02 2.60 -20.39
CA GLN A 138 -6.91 1.60 -20.96
C GLN A 138 -6.17 0.28 -21.21
N THR A 139 -5.00 0.33 -21.84
CA THR A 139 -4.14 -0.85 -22.07
C THR A 139 -3.81 -1.55 -20.77
N ARG A 140 -3.36 -0.80 -19.77
CA ARG A 140 -3.12 -1.33 -18.44
C ARG A 140 -4.36 -2.02 -17.86
N ARG A 141 -5.52 -1.36 -17.95
CA ARG A 141 -6.79 -1.90 -17.43
C ARG A 141 -7.19 -3.19 -18.14
N LEU A 142 -6.98 -3.28 -19.47
CA LEU A 142 -7.26 -4.47 -20.26
C LEU A 142 -6.29 -5.60 -19.95
N LEU A 143 -4.98 -5.33 -19.86
CA LEU A 143 -3.97 -6.31 -19.46
C LEU A 143 -4.28 -6.91 -18.07
N ASP A 144 -4.58 -6.07 -17.10
CA ASP A 144 -4.93 -6.53 -15.74
C ASP A 144 -6.25 -7.32 -15.73
N ARG A 145 -7.21 -6.97 -16.63
CA ARG A 145 -8.44 -7.74 -16.84
C ARG A 145 -8.15 -9.10 -17.47
N ILE A 146 -7.33 -9.15 -18.50
CA ILE A 146 -6.94 -10.39 -19.19
C ILE A 146 -6.28 -11.36 -18.19
N VAL A 147 -5.26 -10.90 -17.50
CA VAL A 147 -4.54 -11.72 -16.50
C VAL A 147 -5.49 -12.15 -15.39
N GLY A 148 -6.17 -11.21 -14.75
CA GLY A 148 -7.04 -11.49 -13.61
C GLY A 148 -8.20 -12.42 -13.94
N TYR A 149 -8.83 -12.25 -15.10
CA TYR A 149 -10.01 -13.01 -15.50
C TYR A 149 -9.68 -14.41 -16.03
N LYS A 150 -8.51 -14.61 -16.66
CA LYS A 150 -8.10 -15.91 -17.22
C LYS A 150 -7.28 -16.74 -16.23
N LEU A 151 -6.36 -16.12 -15.49
CA LEU A 151 -5.43 -16.84 -14.62
C LEU A 151 -6.01 -17.10 -13.22
N SER A 152 -6.74 -16.16 -12.63
CA SER A 152 -7.29 -16.34 -11.27
C SER A 152 -8.26 -17.55 -11.16
N PRO A 153 -9.18 -17.82 -12.12
CA PRO A 153 -9.99 -19.02 -12.09
C PRO A 153 -9.17 -20.31 -12.18
N LEU A 154 -8.10 -20.31 -12.98
CA LEU A 154 -7.20 -21.47 -13.12
C LEU A 154 -6.50 -21.77 -11.78
N LEU A 155 -5.94 -20.75 -11.11
CA LEU A 155 -5.37 -20.90 -9.76
C LEU A 155 -6.44 -21.36 -8.76
N GLY A 156 -7.64 -20.81 -8.84
CA GLY A 156 -8.78 -21.22 -8.00
C GLY A 156 -9.19 -22.68 -8.21
N GLN A 157 -9.08 -23.18 -9.42
CA GLN A 157 -9.36 -24.57 -9.78
C GLN A 157 -8.24 -25.52 -9.33
N LYS A 158 -6.98 -25.12 -9.53
CA LYS A 158 -5.81 -26.00 -9.31
C LYS A 158 -5.26 -25.97 -7.89
N ILE A 159 -5.33 -24.81 -7.20
CA ILE A 159 -4.77 -24.64 -5.85
C ILE A 159 -5.90 -24.42 -4.84
N GLN A 160 -6.51 -23.22 -4.80
CA GLN A 160 -7.53 -22.87 -3.81
C GLN A 160 -8.48 -21.79 -4.35
N ARG A 161 -9.78 -21.87 -4.03
CA ARG A 161 -10.76 -20.83 -4.36
C ARG A 161 -10.43 -19.50 -3.69
N GLY A 162 -10.67 -18.39 -4.39
CA GLY A 162 -10.48 -17.05 -3.88
C GLY A 162 -9.09 -16.47 -4.15
N LEU A 163 -8.18 -17.23 -4.74
CA LEU A 163 -6.89 -16.74 -5.20
C LEU A 163 -7.07 -15.79 -6.38
N SER A 164 -6.16 -14.84 -6.50
CA SER A 164 -6.09 -13.89 -7.61
C SER A 164 -4.65 -13.80 -8.12
N ALA A 165 -4.50 -13.58 -9.40
CA ALA A 165 -3.24 -13.24 -10.03
C ALA A 165 -3.36 -11.89 -10.76
N GLY A 166 -2.28 -11.16 -10.80
CA GLY A 166 -2.12 -9.92 -11.52
C GLY A 166 -0.64 -9.69 -11.77
N ARG A 167 -0.27 -8.95 -12.81
CA ARG A 167 1.13 -8.75 -13.21
C ARG A 167 2.01 -8.25 -12.06
N VAL A 168 1.75 -7.04 -11.57
CA VAL A 168 2.50 -6.43 -10.47
C VAL A 168 2.36 -7.22 -9.18
N GLN A 169 1.15 -7.74 -8.90
CA GLN A 169 0.88 -8.55 -7.71
C GLN A 169 1.72 -9.83 -7.68
N SER A 170 1.80 -10.55 -8.80
CA SER A 170 2.51 -11.84 -8.86
C SER A 170 4.02 -11.65 -8.82
N ALA A 171 4.56 -10.62 -9.49
CA ALA A 171 5.97 -10.26 -9.40
C ALA A 171 6.35 -9.83 -7.97
N ALA A 172 5.52 -9.02 -7.31
CA ALA A 172 5.73 -8.62 -5.92
C ALA A 172 5.69 -9.83 -4.95
N LEU A 173 4.74 -10.76 -5.16
CA LEU A 173 4.66 -11.98 -4.36
C LEU A 173 5.91 -12.83 -4.50
N LYS A 174 6.41 -13.00 -5.73
CA LYS A 174 7.64 -13.74 -6.00
C LYS A 174 8.84 -13.15 -5.25
N ILE A 175 9.00 -11.83 -5.25
CA ILE A 175 10.09 -11.15 -4.52
C ILE A 175 10.05 -11.48 -3.02
N ILE A 176 8.86 -11.52 -2.42
CA ILE A 176 8.70 -11.87 -0.99
C ILE A 176 9.02 -13.36 -0.76
N VAL A 177 8.51 -14.25 -1.62
CA VAL A 177 8.74 -15.70 -1.52
C VAL A 177 10.22 -16.04 -1.73
N ASP A 178 10.90 -15.43 -2.70
CA ASP A 178 12.32 -15.66 -2.95
C ASP A 178 13.16 -15.22 -1.74
N ARG A 179 12.85 -14.07 -1.14
CA ARG A 179 13.50 -13.64 0.10
C ARG A 179 13.28 -14.65 1.24
N GLU A 180 12.12 -15.21 1.38
CA GLU A 180 11.86 -16.23 2.40
C GLU A 180 12.58 -17.55 2.11
N LYS A 181 12.73 -17.92 0.81
CA LYS A 181 13.57 -19.06 0.40
C LYS A 181 15.05 -18.82 0.78
N GLU A 182 15.57 -17.61 0.53
CA GLU A 182 16.92 -17.20 0.93
C GLU A 182 17.11 -17.35 2.46
N ILE A 183 16.14 -16.86 3.25
CA ILE A 183 16.17 -16.92 4.71
C ILE A 183 16.14 -18.37 5.19
N ARG A 184 15.26 -19.21 4.63
CA ARG A 184 15.15 -20.62 5.02
C ARG A 184 16.38 -21.48 4.62
N ALA A 185 17.06 -21.10 3.55
CA ALA A 185 18.27 -21.77 3.08
C ALA A 185 19.55 -21.27 3.75
N PHE A 186 19.46 -20.19 4.53
CA PHE A 186 20.64 -19.57 5.14
C PHE A 186 21.17 -20.42 6.27
N VAL A 187 22.49 -20.65 6.23
CA VAL A 187 23.22 -21.35 7.28
C VAL A 187 24.07 -20.33 8.04
N PRO A 188 23.78 -20.07 9.33
CA PRO A 188 24.57 -19.16 10.13
C PRO A 188 26.03 -19.65 10.29
N LEU A 189 26.95 -18.73 10.06
CA LEU A 189 28.39 -18.97 10.31
C LEU A 189 28.78 -18.27 11.60
N GLU A 190 29.37 -19.01 12.52
CA GLU A 190 29.95 -18.46 13.76
C GLU A 190 31.26 -17.72 13.44
N TYR A 191 31.41 -16.55 14.02
CA TYR A 191 32.64 -15.77 13.96
C TYR A 191 32.85 -15.03 15.28
N PHE A 192 34.07 -14.59 15.53
CA PHE A 192 34.47 -13.99 16.79
C PHE A 192 35.03 -12.59 16.57
N SER A 193 34.70 -11.68 17.49
CA SER A 193 35.38 -10.39 17.65
C SER A 193 36.19 -10.39 18.94
N ILE A 194 37.27 -9.62 18.94
CA ILE A 194 38.03 -9.30 20.13
C ILE A 194 37.86 -7.80 20.34
N ASP A 195 37.15 -7.47 21.41
CA ASP A 195 36.76 -6.09 21.71
C ASP A 195 37.48 -5.66 23.00
N MET A 196 38.00 -4.46 22.99
CA MET A 196 38.70 -3.86 24.12
C MET A 196 37.97 -2.60 24.58
N ILE A 197 37.84 -2.47 25.89
CA ILE A 197 37.35 -1.24 26.51
C ILE A 197 38.52 -0.59 27.20
N PHE A 198 38.88 0.61 26.77
CA PHE A 198 39.86 1.44 27.44
C PHE A 198 39.21 2.34 28.49
N GLN A 199 40.03 2.93 29.32
CA GLN A 199 39.60 3.92 30.30
C GLN A 199 38.64 4.96 29.69
N LYS A 200 37.67 5.45 30.46
CA LYS A 200 36.59 6.35 30.00
C LYS A 200 35.59 5.69 29.05
N ASP A 201 35.39 4.39 29.18
CA ASP A 201 34.43 3.60 28.38
C ASP A 201 34.61 3.74 26.86
N LEU A 202 35.88 3.70 26.43
CA LEU A 202 36.26 3.79 25.02
C LEU A 202 36.25 2.41 24.39
N ASP A 203 35.21 2.06 23.66
CA ASP A 203 35.16 0.78 22.93
C ASP A 203 36.08 0.80 21.72
N ALA A 204 36.91 -0.28 21.60
CA ALA A 204 37.83 -0.48 20.52
C ALA A 204 37.69 -1.90 19.94
N GLU A 205 37.66 -1.99 18.62
CA GLU A 205 37.63 -3.25 17.87
C GLU A 205 39.01 -3.64 17.38
N LEU A 206 39.36 -4.92 17.43
CA LEU A 206 40.60 -5.43 16.84
C LEU A 206 40.53 -5.33 15.30
N VAL A 207 41.45 -4.60 14.68
CA VAL A 207 41.52 -4.43 13.22
C VAL A 207 42.74 -5.03 12.55
N GLU A 208 43.80 -5.33 13.34
CA GLU A 208 45.03 -6.00 12.85
C GLU A 208 45.64 -6.88 13.97
N PHE A 209 46.11 -8.06 13.59
CA PHE A 209 46.86 -8.95 14.47
C PHE A 209 48.02 -9.61 13.70
N ASP A 210 49.23 -9.55 14.24
CA ASP A 210 50.47 -10.05 13.61
C ASP A 210 50.62 -9.52 12.17
N LYS A 211 50.37 -8.24 11.95
CA LYS A 211 50.38 -7.51 10.65
C LYS A 211 49.33 -8.02 9.65
N ALA A 212 48.43 -8.89 10.05
CA ALA A 212 47.32 -9.35 9.24
C ALA A 212 46.03 -8.56 9.59
N LYS A 213 45.35 -8.02 8.58
CA LYS A 213 44.10 -7.32 8.77
C LYS A 213 43.01 -8.25 9.29
N ILE A 214 42.28 -7.81 10.28
CA ILE A 214 41.12 -8.50 10.85
C ILE A 214 39.87 -7.85 10.32
N GLU A 215 39.07 -8.59 9.58
CA GLU A 215 37.73 -8.21 9.09
C GLU A 215 36.68 -9.07 9.79
N LYS A 216 35.40 -8.73 9.62
CA LYS A 216 34.26 -9.35 10.31
C LYS A 216 34.29 -10.88 10.34
N LEU A 217 34.71 -11.54 9.26
CA LEU A 217 34.73 -13.00 9.15
C LEU A 217 36.13 -13.60 9.15
N THR A 218 37.15 -12.87 9.62
CA THR A 218 38.53 -13.36 9.65
C THR A 218 38.77 -14.42 10.75
N ILE A 219 38.06 -14.29 11.87
CA ILE A 219 38.21 -15.19 13.02
C ILE A 219 36.95 -16.06 13.09
N THR A 220 37.00 -17.24 12.45
CA THR A 220 35.89 -18.23 12.45
C THR A 220 36.20 -19.47 13.35
N ASN A 221 37.40 -19.53 13.95
CA ASN A 221 37.79 -20.60 14.82
C ASN A 221 37.95 -20.07 16.26
N LYS A 222 37.27 -20.72 17.21
CA LYS A 222 37.24 -20.35 18.63
C LYS A 222 38.60 -20.42 19.28
N ASP A 223 39.42 -21.42 18.94
CA ASP A 223 40.74 -21.59 19.56
C ASP A 223 41.71 -20.51 19.07
N ARG A 224 41.63 -20.12 17.77
CA ARG A 224 42.35 -18.95 17.25
C ARG A 224 41.92 -17.68 17.96
N ALA A 225 40.62 -17.48 18.20
CA ALA A 225 40.12 -16.32 18.93
C ALA A 225 40.67 -16.27 20.37
N LYS A 226 40.73 -17.40 21.06
CA LYS A 226 41.31 -17.51 22.39
C LYS A 226 42.81 -17.19 22.36
N LEU A 227 43.56 -17.69 21.39
CA LEU A 227 45.01 -17.39 21.26
C LEU A 227 45.25 -15.89 21.06
N ILE A 228 44.41 -15.22 20.24
CA ILE A 228 44.51 -13.79 20.05
C ILE A 228 44.12 -13.05 21.34
N LEU A 229 43.07 -13.46 22.04
CA LEU A 229 42.67 -12.89 23.31
C LEU A 229 43.77 -12.95 24.34
N GLU A 230 44.41 -14.13 24.50
CA GLU A 230 45.51 -14.33 25.45
C GLU A 230 46.72 -13.47 25.06
N ALA A 231 47.04 -13.34 23.77
CA ALA A 231 48.14 -12.48 23.30
C ALA A 231 47.89 -10.99 23.55
N CYS A 232 46.62 -10.57 23.70
CA CYS A 232 46.25 -9.21 24.00
C CYS A 232 46.16 -8.90 25.52
N LYS A 233 46.30 -9.92 26.40
CA LYS A 233 46.22 -9.69 27.85
C LYS A 233 47.53 -9.07 28.39
N ASN A 234 47.37 -8.22 29.39
CA ASN A 234 48.48 -7.61 30.16
C ASN A 234 49.51 -6.82 29.34
N GLU A 235 49.14 -6.40 28.15
CA GLU A 235 50.00 -5.64 27.25
C GLU A 235 49.82 -4.11 27.46
N VAL A 236 50.90 -3.39 27.19
CA VAL A 236 50.86 -1.91 27.18
C VAL A 236 50.40 -1.46 25.80
N TYR A 237 49.37 -0.64 25.77
CA TYR A 237 48.79 -0.06 24.55
C TYR A 237 49.08 1.42 24.46
N ASN A 238 49.56 1.85 23.32
CA ASN A 238 49.78 3.27 23.05
C ASN A 238 49.07 3.71 21.75
N ILE A 239 48.72 4.97 21.66
CA ILE A 239 48.15 5.58 20.47
C ILE A 239 49.25 5.66 19.41
N ASN A 240 49.07 4.91 18.34
CA ASN A 240 49.99 4.86 17.21
C ASN A 240 49.68 5.86 16.11
N ASP A 241 48.38 6.03 15.84
CA ASP A 241 47.93 6.91 14.76
C ASP A 241 46.56 7.48 15.06
N ILE A 242 46.28 8.66 14.51
CA ILE A 242 45.01 9.36 14.63
C ILE A 242 44.63 9.87 13.26
N GLU A 243 43.64 9.24 12.63
CA GLU A 243 43.07 9.68 11.37
C GLU A 243 41.82 10.51 11.62
N SER A 244 41.75 11.69 11.02
CA SER A 244 40.54 12.51 11.01
C SER A 244 40.14 12.82 9.58
N LYS A 245 38.87 12.53 9.25
CA LYS A 245 38.36 12.72 7.90
C LYS A 245 37.03 13.48 7.95
N GLU A 246 37.01 14.57 7.25
CA GLU A 246 35.77 15.33 7.05
C GLU A 246 34.95 14.74 5.87
N ARG A 247 33.66 14.66 6.05
CA ARG A 247 32.73 14.21 5.02
C ARG A 247 31.57 15.19 4.90
N LYS A 248 31.35 15.67 3.69
CA LYS A 248 30.12 16.40 3.33
C LYS A 248 29.01 15.39 3.08
N ILE A 249 27.91 15.54 3.80
CA ILE A 249 26.71 14.71 3.66
C ILE A 249 25.68 15.54 2.91
N ALA A 250 25.46 15.18 1.64
CA ALA A 250 24.54 15.90 0.77
C ALA A 250 23.10 15.82 1.28
N PRO A 251 22.31 16.90 1.12
CA PRO A 251 20.89 16.87 1.42
C PRO A 251 20.16 15.86 0.52
N PRO A 252 19.15 15.19 1.07
CA PRO A 252 18.36 14.24 0.30
C PRO A 252 17.47 14.98 -0.72
N PRO A 253 17.14 14.37 -1.89
CA PRO A 253 16.24 14.96 -2.86
C PRO A 253 14.82 15.17 -2.29
N PRO A 254 13.97 15.99 -2.91
CA PRO A 254 12.58 16.13 -2.53
C PRO A 254 11.84 14.78 -2.63
N PHE A 255 10.65 14.68 -2.07
CA PHE A 255 9.93 13.42 -2.07
C PHE A 255 9.28 13.10 -3.42
N MET A 256 9.44 11.85 -3.83
CA MET A 256 8.54 11.11 -4.72
C MET A 256 7.61 10.23 -3.88
N THR A 257 6.58 9.66 -4.49
CA THR A 257 5.65 8.74 -3.79
C THR A 257 6.35 7.63 -3.01
N SER A 258 7.30 6.94 -3.65
CA SER A 258 8.04 5.83 -3.05
C SER A 258 8.90 6.26 -1.86
N THR A 259 9.64 7.36 -2.00
CA THR A 259 10.51 7.88 -0.95
C THR A 259 9.73 8.50 0.21
N LEU A 260 8.55 9.09 -0.06
CA LEU A 260 7.62 9.53 0.98
C LEU A 260 7.10 8.34 1.79
N GLN A 261 6.65 7.26 1.14
CA GLN A 261 6.18 6.05 1.80
C GLN A 261 7.28 5.41 2.66
N GLN A 262 8.52 5.34 2.15
CA GLN A 262 9.67 4.83 2.89
C GLN A 262 9.98 5.69 4.13
N SER A 263 10.06 7.02 3.96
CA SER A 263 10.38 7.93 5.06
C SER A 263 9.27 8.00 6.10
N ALA A 264 8.01 7.98 5.69
CA ALA A 264 6.86 7.95 6.60
C ALA A 264 6.83 6.62 7.40
N SER A 265 7.19 5.50 6.79
CA SER A 265 7.29 4.23 7.49
C SER A 265 8.41 4.24 8.54
N ASN A 266 9.59 4.72 8.16
CA ASN A 266 10.76 4.70 9.03
C ASN A 266 10.66 5.71 10.18
N ARG A 267 10.22 6.95 9.89
CA ARG A 267 10.20 8.05 10.86
C ARG A 267 8.90 8.18 11.65
N LEU A 268 7.76 7.84 11.02
CA LEU A 268 6.42 8.02 11.61
C LEU A 268 5.72 6.70 11.94
N GLY A 269 6.23 5.58 11.44
CA GLY A 269 5.58 4.27 11.58
C GLY A 269 4.31 4.12 10.74
N PHE A 270 4.12 4.94 9.69
CA PHE A 270 2.96 4.86 8.80
C PHE A 270 3.20 3.83 7.70
N ASN A 271 2.24 2.97 7.45
CA ASN A 271 2.32 2.08 6.29
C ASN A 271 1.99 2.83 4.98
N PRO A 272 2.34 2.29 3.80
CA PRO A 272 2.11 2.95 2.52
C PRO A 272 0.65 3.37 2.29
N LYS A 273 -0.32 2.54 2.67
CA LYS A 273 -1.75 2.85 2.54
C LYS A 273 -2.15 4.07 3.37
N LYS A 274 -1.75 4.11 4.65
CA LYS A 274 -2.03 5.24 5.55
C LYS A 274 -1.35 6.51 5.04
N THR A 275 -0.10 6.41 4.61
CA THR A 275 0.67 7.54 4.06
C THR A 275 -0.07 8.16 2.87
N MET A 276 -0.51 7.33 1.91
CA MET A 276 -1.20 7.83 0.72
C MET A 276 -2.59 8.40 1.04
N MET A 277 -3.30 7.83 2.00
CA MET A 277 -4.60 8.36 2.44
C MET A 277 -4.47 9.76 3.06
N ILE A 278 -3.46 9.97 3.90
CA ILE A 278 -3.21 11.27 4.51
C ILE A 278 -2.70 12.27 3.45
N ALA A 279 -1.77 11.86 2.59
CA ALA A 279 -1.25 12.71 1.51
C ALA A 279 -2.38 13.17 0.56
N GLN A 280 -3.32 12.28 0.22
CA GLN A 280 -4.51 12.63 -0.58
C GLN A 280 -5.32 13.73 0.10
N LYS A 281 -5.55 13.63 1.42
CA LYS A 281 -6.30 14.64 2.17
C LYS A 281 -5.57 15.99 2.20
N LEU A 282 -4.24 15.98 2.42
CA LEU A 282 -3.41 17.19 2.39
C LEU A 282 -3.40 17.87 1.01
N TYR A 283 -3.46 17.10 -0.07
CA TYR A 283 -3.54 17.60 -1.44
C TYR A 283 -4.92 18.14 -1.78
N GLU A 284 -6.00 17.40 -1.46
CA GLU A 284 -7.36 17.77 -1.86
C GLU A 284 -7.93 18.99 -1.12
N GLY A 285 -7.41 19.25 0.08
CA GLY A 285 -7.73 20.43 0.86
C GLY A 285 -7.98 20.17 2.34
N VAL A 286 -7.35 20.97 3.14
CA VAL A 286 -7.49 21.06 4.60
C VAL A 286 -7.75 22.49 5.03
N ASN A 287 -8.26 22.67 6.24
CA ASN A 287 -8.38 24.01 6.80
C ASN A 287 -6.98 24.61 7.05
N THR A 288 -6.81 25.86 6.70
CA THR A 288 -5.60 26.66 6.98
C THR A 288 -6.01 28.04 7.49
N HIS A 289 -5.05 28.87 7.86
CA HIS A 289 -5.30 30.26 8.25
C HIS A 289 -5.81 31.13 7.07
N GLU A 290 -5.63 30.70 5.82
CA GLU A 290 -6.09 31.35 4.61
C GLU A 290 -7.40 30.73 4.04
N GLY A 291 -7.99 29.79 4.75
CA GLY A 291 -9.17 29.04 4.32
C GLY A 291 -8.86 27.58 3.95
N VAL A 292 -9.75 26.95 3.21
CA VAL A 292 -9.58 25.56 2.79
C VAL A 292 -8.76 25.51 1.49
N MET A 293 -7.61 24.84 1.51
CA MET A 293 -6.74 24.68 0.34
C MET A 293 -5.90 23.40 0.42
N GLY A 294 -5.36 22.97 -0.71
CA GLY A 294 -4.33 21.93 -0.76
C GLY A 294 -3.01 22.45 -0.21
N VAL A 295 -2.42 21.76 0.75
CA VAL A 295 -1.18 22.19 1.42
C VAL A 295 0.07 21.47 0.91
N ILE A 296 -0.10 20.48 0.05
CA ILE A 296 1.00 19.81 -0.67
C ILE A 296 0.68 19.70 -2.17
N THR A 297 1.71 19.53 -2.99
CA THR A 297 1.58 19.18 -4.41
C THR A 297 1.08 17.75 -4.58
N TYR A 298 0.72 17.37 -5.79
CA TYR A 298 0.19 16.04 -6.11
C TYR A 298 1.12 14.93 -5.64
N MET A 299 0.59 14.01 -4.86
CA MET A 299 1.37 13.01 -4.13
C MET A 299 1.68 11.73 -4.92
N ARG A 300 1.09 11.54 -6.12
CA ARG A 300 1.40 10.40 -6.99
C ARG A 300 2.36 10.86 -8.08
N THR A 301 3.63 10.93 -7.74
CA THR A 301 4.69 11.37 -8.64
C THR A 301 5.95 10.53 -8.46
N ASP A 302 6.66 10.31 -9.53
CA ASP A 302 8.01 9.75 -9.57
C ASP A 302 9.05 10.81 -9.99
N SER A 303 8.62 12.07 -10.11
CA SER A 303 9.47 13.20 -10.44
C SER A 303 10.17 13.80 -9.22
N LEU A 304 11.40 14.27 -9.43
CA LEU A 304 12.17 15.08 -8.49
C LEU A 304 12.21 16.56 -8.87
N ASN A 305 11.52 16.93 -9.96
CA ASN A 305 11.50 18.31 -10.43
C ASN A 305 10.79 19.22 -9.44
N LEU A 306 11.27 20.43 -9.33
CA LEU A 306 10.67 21.49 -8.51
C LEU A 306 10.43 22.73 -9.36
N ALA A 307 9.28 23.36 -9.22
CA ALA A 307 8.98 24.64 -9.89
C ALA A 307 10.02 25.70 -9.49
N LYS A 308 10.43 26.50 -10.44
CA LYS A 308 11.45 27.58 -10.21
C LYS A 308 11.02 28.52 -9.08
N GLU A 309 9.76 28.92 -9.08
CA GLU A 309 9.19 29.78 -8.05
C GLU A 309 9.26 29.13 -6.65
N ALA A 310 8.97 27.83 -6.54
CA ALA A 310 9.06 27.10 -5.29
C ALA A 310 10.51 27.04 -4.75
N ILE A 311 11.48 26.82 -5.64
CA ILE A 311 12.91 26.88 -5.29
C ILE A 311 13.29 28.27 -4.80
N GLU A 312 12.90 29.34 -5.51
CA GLU A 312 13.21 30.72 -5.11
C GLU A 312 12.61 31.08 -3.76
N ASN A 313 11.35 30.69 -3.52
CA ASN A 313 10.67 30.91 -2.24
C ASN A 313 11.35 30.12 -1.10
N ALA A 314 11.74 28.86 -1.35
CA ALA A 314 12.49 28.09 -0.35
C ALA A 314 13.84 28.73 -0.02
N ARG A 315 14.58 29.20 -1.02
CA ARG A 315 15.88 29.86 -0.84
C ARG A 315 15.74 31.16 -0.04
N LYS A 316 14.72 31.98 -0.35
CA LYS A 316 14.42 33.20 0.45
C LYS A 316 14.09 32.84 1.88
N PHE A 317 13.24 31.83 2.08
CA PHE A 317 12.86 31.37 3.42
C PHE A 317 14.06 30.87 4.22
N ILE A 318 14.95 30.06 3.61
CA ILE A 318 16.18 29.57 4.25
C ILE A 318 17.09 30.74 4.64
N GLN A 319 17.30 31.69 3.75
CA GLN A 319 18.16 32.85 4.02
C GLN A 319 17.66 33.70 5.20
N VAL A 320 16.34 33.91 5.28
CA VAL A 320 15.72 34.74 6.34
C VAL A 320 15.72 34.01 7.68
N ASN A 321 15.39 32.72 7.71
CA ASN A 321 15.14 32.02 8.97
C ASN A 321 16.35 31.25 9.51
N PHE A 322 17.33 30.91 8.65
CA PHE A 322 18.52 30.14 9.06
C PHE A 322 19.85 30.86 8.78
N GLY A 323 19.83 31.84 7.89
CA GLY A 323 21.04 32.60 7.56
C GLY A 323 21.74 32.11 6.29
N LYS A 324 22.77 32.90 5.88
CA LYS A 324 23.49 32.63 4.61
C LYS A 324 24.31 31.35 4.62
N ASP A 325 24.78 30.90 5.77
CA ASP A 325 25.62 29.71 5.90
C ASP A 325 24.84 28.43 5.57
N TYR A 326 23.52 28.42 5.72
CA TYR A 326 22.65 27.31 5.39
C TYR A 326 22.20 27.29 3.93
N LEU A 327 22.47 28.37 3.19
CA LEU A 327 22.04 28.52 1.79
C LEU A 327 23.18 28.24 0.82
N PRO A 328 23.09 27.22 -0.04
CA PRO A 328 24.10 26.96 -1.07
C PRO A 328 24.14 28.12 -2.09
N SER A 329 25.32 28.38 -2.66
CA SER A 329 25.52 29.46 -3.65
C SER A 329 24.63 29.30 -4.88
N LYS A 330 24.40 28.06 -5.31
CA LYS A 330 23.47 27.71 -6.39
C LYS A 330 22.33 26.84 -5.82
N ALA A 331 21.17 26.88 -6.48
CA ALA A 331 20.07 25.98 -6.14
C ALA A 331 20.48 24.51 -6.34
N ASN A 332 20.10 23.66 -5.42
CA ASN A 332 20.25 22.21 -5.62
C ASN A 332 19.22 21.74 -6.65
N VAL A 333 19.69 21.07 -7.69
CA VAL A 333 18.87 20.51 -8.76
C VAL A 333 18.95 18.98 -8.68
N TYR A 334 17.80 18.35 -8.76
CA TYR A 334 17.67 16.90 -8.70
C TYR A 334 17.07 16.39 -10.01
N THR A 335 17.63 15.33 -10.55
CA THR A 335 17.12 14.68 -11.75
C THR A 335 16.65 13.27 -11.44
N THR A 336 15.53 12.88 -12.01
CA THR A 336 15.00 11.52 -11.90
C THR A 336 15.81 10.59 -12.79
N LYS A 337 16.28 9.46 -12.22
CA LYS A 337 17.02 8.43 -12.99
C LYS A 337 16.10 7.43 -13.68
N ALA A 338 14.82 7.42 -13.36
CA ALA A 338 13.85 6.50 -13.93
C ALA A 338 13.59 6.86 -15.39
N LYS A 339 13.88 5.92 -16.32
CA LYS A 339 13.39 6.00 -17.70
C LYS A 339 11.87 6.01 -17.66
N GLY A 340 11.23 6.99 -18.31
CA GLY A 340 9.77 7.12 -18.33
C GLY A 340 9.15 7.90 -17.14
N ALA A 341 9.97 8.55 -16.30
CA ALA A 341 9.44 9.55 -15.37
C ALA A 341 8.76 10.66 -16.19
N GLN A 342 7.49 10.93 -15.89
CA GLN A 342 6.77 12.03 -16.53
C GLN A 342 7.41 13.33 -16.05
N GLU A 343 8.34 13.90 -16.86
CA GLU A 343 9.06 15.15 -16.54
C GLU A 343 8.13 16.34 -16.28
N ALA A 344 6.88 16.23 -16.73
CA ALA A 344 5.84 17.24 -16.49
C ALA A 344 5.39 17.31 -15.01
N HIS A 345 5.58 16.24 -14.22
CA HIS A 345 5.16 16.22 -12.83
C HIS A 345 6.18 16.89 -11.91
N GLU A 346 5.67 17.47 -10.83
CA GLU A 346 6.47 18.06 -9.76
C GLU A 346 6.67 17.08 -8.60
N ALA A 347 7.77 17.22 -7.85
CA ALA A 347 8.00 16.49 -6.61
C ALA A 347 6.98 16.89 -5.52
N ILE A 348 6.83 16.05 -4.49
CA ILE A 348 5.95 16.33 -3.35
C ILE A 348 6.58 17.40 -2.46
N ARG A 349 5.94 18.55 -2.35
CA ARG A 349 6.35 19.70 -1.54
C ARG A 349 5.17 20.43 -0.91
N PRO A 350 5.38 21.28 0.10
CA PRO A 350 4.34 22.19 0.56
C PRO A 350 4.00 23.22 -0.54
N THR A 351 2.73 23.61 -0.63
CA THR A 351 2.26 24.63 -1.57
C THR A 351 2.58 26.04 -1.10
N ASN A 352 2.62 26.24 0.23
CA ASN A 352 2.91 27.53 0.85
C ASN A 352 3.83 27.37 2.07
N LEU A 353 5.01 27.99 2.02
CA LEU A 353 5.98 27.95 3.13
C LEU A 353 5.56 28.80 4.35
N SER A 354 4.59 29.72 4.20
CA SER A 354 4.05 30.46 5.34
C SER A 354 3.17 29.58 6.25
N PHE A 355 2.65 28.47 5.75
CA PHE A 355 1.95 27.47 6.55
C PHE A 355 2.97 26.55 7.22
N THR A 356 3.75 27.10 8.17
CA THR A 356 4.78 26.36 8.90
C THR A 356 4.16 25.24 9.74
N PRO A 357 4.93 24.20 10.12
CA PRO A 357 4.43 23.14 11.01
C PRO A 357 3.81 23.66 12.31
N GLU A 358 4.34 24.77 12.87
CA GLU A 358 3.80 25.41 14.08
C GLU A 358 2.40 25.99 13.83
N ILE A 359 2.20 26.66 12.69
CA ILE A 359 0.88 27.16 12.29
C ILE A 359 -0.05 26.01 11.96
N ALA A 360 0.44 25.03 11.18
CA ALA A 360 -0.32 23.85 10.76
C ALA A 360 -0.84 23.03 11.95
N SER A 361 -0.12 23.04 13.09
CA SER A 361 -0.53 22.32 14.30
C SER A 361 -1.90 22.78 14.87
N LYS A 362 -2.36 23.96 14.49
CA LYS A 362 -3.65 24.53 14.92
C LYS A 362 -4.82 24.06 14.04
N PHE A 363 -4.54 23.47 12.88
CA PHE A 363 -5.52 23.16 11.84
C PHE A 363 -5.54 21.68 11.46
N LEU A 364 -4.39 21.00 11.49
CA LEU A 364 -4.23 19.61 11.08
C LEU A 364 -4.40 18.65 12.26
N ASP A 365 -4.95 17.47 12.00
CA ASP A 365 -4.91 16.41 12.99
C ASP A 365 -3.48 15.89 13.21
N LYS A 366 -3.30 15.07 14.27
CA LYS A 366 -1.97 14.59 14.69
C LYS A 366 -1.21 13.85 13.57
N ASP A 367 -1.89 13.05 12.79
CA ASP A 367 -1.24 12.24 11.75
C ASP A 367 -1.00 13.08 10.48
N GLU A 368 -1.93 13.97 10.14
CA GLU A 368 -1.76 14.97 9.08
C GLU A 368 -0.58 15.88 9.35
N LEU A 369 -0.49 16.43 10.57
CA LEU A 369 0.61 17.28 10.98
C LEU A 369 1.97 16.58 10.87
N LYS A 370 2.06 15.32 11.32
CA LYS A 370 3.30 14.53 11.21
C LYS A 370 3.75 14.35 9.77
N LEU A 371 2.83 13.98 8.88
CA LEU A 371 3.16 13.77 7.48
C LEU A 371 3.49 15.08 6.79
N TYR A 372 2.72 16.14 7.05
CA TYR A 372 2.97 17.50 6.54
C TYR A 372 4.35 18.01 6.97
N THR A 373 4.67 17.90 8.25
CA THR A 373 5.97 18.31 8.80
C THR A 373 7.12 17.57 8.13
N LEU A 374 6.96 16.25 7.89
CA LEU A 374 7.96 15.44 7.18
C LEU A 374 8.18 15.97 5.75
N ILE A 375 7.11 16.29 5.02
CA ILE A 375 7.18 16.85 3.65
C ILE A 375 7.79 18.24 3.67
N TYR A 376 7.34 19.10 4.57
CA TYR A 376 7.82 20.48 4.73
C TYR A 376 9.32 20.53 5.00
N ASN A 377 9.77 19.78 5.99
CA ASN A 377 11.19 19.75 6.39
C ASN A 377 12.07 19.13 5.28
N ARG A 378 11.55 18.12 4.56
CA ARG A 378 12.28 17.51 3.42
C ARG A 378 12.48 18.50 2.29
N PHE A 379 11.46 19.28 1.98
CA PHE A 379 11.52 20.29 0.93
C PHE A 379 12.53 21.42 1.29
N LEU A 380 12.52 21.91 2.51
CA LEU A 380 13.54 22.87 2.95
C LEU A 380 14.93 22.25 2.91
N ALA A 381 15.09 21.07 3.51
CA ALA A 381 16.36 20.36 3.57
C ALA A 381 16.99 20.17 2.18
N CYS A 382 16.17 19.83 1.16
CA CYS A 382 16.70 19.60 -0.19
C CYS A 382 17.33 20.87 -0.82
N GLN A 383 17.00 22.07 -0.34
CA GLN A 383 17.54 23.33 -0.82
C GLN A 383 18.60 23.95 0.14
N MET A 384 19.00 23.22 1.20
CA MET A 384 20.01 23.68 2.17
C MET A 384 21.41 23.15 1.83
N ASN A 385 22.40 23.71 2.51
CA ASN A 385 23.79 23.26 2.44
C ASN A 385 23.95 21.85 3.06
N PRO A 386 24.92 21.05 2.56
CA PRO A 386 25.30 19.78 3.15
C PRO A 386 25.65 19.90 4.63
N ALA A 387 25.38 18.87 5.41
CA ALA A 387 25.97 18.70 6.71
C ALA A 387 27.46 18.32 6.59
N ILE A 388 28.31 18.74 7.52
CA ILE A 388 29.72 18.38 7.57
C ILE A 388 29.94 17.57 8.83
N SER A 389 30.33 16.32 8.65
CA SER A 389 30.66 15.38 9.72
C SER A 389 32.16 15.09 9.70
N GLN A 390 32.78 15.08 10.86
CA GLN A 390 34.14 14.59 11.05
C GLN A 390 34.08 13.19 11.66
N THR A 391 34.72 12.22 11.03
CA THR A 391 34.97 10.90 11.60
C THR A 391 36.43 10.89 12.09
N GLN A 392 36.64 10.44 13.32
CA GLN A 392 37.97 10.28 13.90
C GLN A 392 38.17 8.80 14.21
N ASN A 393 39.25 8.22 13.71
CA ASN A 393 39.70 6.89 14.06
C ASN A 393 41.03 7.01 14.80
N VAL A 394 41.09 6.42 15.98
CA VAL A 394 42.29 6.36 16.81
C VAL A 394 42.76 4.91 16.83
N PHE A 395 43.99 4.68 16.36
CA PHE A 395 44.57 3.37 16.32
C PHE A 395 45.50 3.20 17.52
N VAL A 396 45.20 2.19 18.33
CA VAL A 396 45.89 1.88 19.59
C VAL A 396 46.56 0.53 19.41
N LYS A 397 47.87 0.44 19.60
CA LYS A 397 48.61 -0.77 19.32
C LYS A 397 49.52 -1.20 20.46
N ASN A 398 49.80 -2.48 20.48
CA ASN A 398 50.98 -3.10 21.05
C ASN A 398 51.88 -3.68 19.94
N ASP A 399 52.80 -4.57 20.25
CA ASP A 399 53.71 -5.18 19.27
C ASP A 399 53.01 -6.07 18.25
N ARG A 400 51.84 -6.66 18.59
CA ARG A 400 51.14 -7.65 17.78
C ARG A 400 49.76 -7.21 17.30
N ALA A 401 49.04 -6.41 18.06
CA ALA A 401 47.64 -6.09 17.85
C ALA A 401 47.43 -4.59 17.66
N VAL A 402 46.51 -4.24 16.72
CA VAL A 402 46.03 -2.89 16.55
C VAL A 402 44.52 -2.88 16.79
N PHE A 403 44.08 -2.03 17.70
CA PHE A 403 42.70 -1.77 18.01
C PHE A 403 42.30 -0.39 17.47
N LYS A 404 41.05 -0.25 17.00
CA LYS A 404 40.51 0.98 16.44
C LYS A 404 39.38 1.50 17.32
N ILE A 405 39.50 2.72 17.79
CA ILE A 405 38.44 3.51 18.46
C ILE A 405 37.86 4.47 17.41
N SER A 406 36.57 4.41 17.19
CA SER A 406 35.92 5.28 16.22
C SER A 406 35.00 6.30 16.89
N GLY A 407 35.11 7.55 16.46
CA GLY A 407 34.24 8.64 16.88
C GLY A 407 33.66 9.40 15.69
N ARG A 408 32.58 10.15 15.94
CA ARG A 408 31.92 11.01 14.97
C ARG A 408 31.49 12.29 15.66
N LYS A 409 31.67 13.41 14.97
CA LYS A 409 31.22 14.74 15.42
C LYS A 409 30.63 15.49 14.23
N ILE A 410 29.51 16.15 14.43
CA ILE A 410 28.99 17.10 13.46
C ILE A 410 29.70 18.44 13.64
N LEU A 411 30.38 18.90 12.58
CA LEU A 411 31.07 20.20 12.54
C LEU A 411 30.11 21.30 12.10
N PHE A 412 29.23 21.00 11.15
CA PHE A 412 28.19 21.88 10.66
C PHE A 412 26.93 21.06 10.38
N ASP A 413 25.83 21.44 10.98
CA ASP A 413 24.59 20.68 10.90
C ASP A 413 23.90 20.81 9.53
N GLY A 414 24.11 21.90 8.77
CA GLY A 414 23.54 22.07 7.45
C GLY A 414 22.04 21.74 7.41
N TYR A 415 21.62 20.91 6.48
CA TYR A 415 20.21 20.51 6.36
C TYR A 415 19.69 19.70 7.56
N TYR A 416 20.54 19.12 8.41
CA TYR A 416 20.11 18.46 9.65
C TYR A 416 19.36 19.41 10.59
N LYS A 417 19.61 20.72 10.48
CA LYS A 417 18.91 21.76 11.24
C LYS A 417 17.38 21.63 11.17
N VAL A 418 16.86 21.27 9.99
CA VAL A 418 15.40 21.12 9.76
C VAL A 418 14.97 19.67 9.65
N TYR A 419 15.84 18.78 9.14
CA TYR A 419 15.48 17.40 8.84
C TYR A 419 15.91 16.40 9.91
N GLY A 420 16.81 16.80 10.81
CA GLY A 420 17.39 16.01 11.88
C GLY A 420 18.46 15.03 11.39
N ASP A 421 19.39 14.71 12.29
CA ASP A 421 20.36 13.64 12.12
C ASP A 421 19.77 12.32 12.64
N MET A 422 20.05 11.21 11.95
CA MET A 422 19.65 9.86 12.37
C MET A 422 20.68 9.21 13.29
N ASP A 423 21.94 9.67 13.20
CA ASP A 423 23.05 9.14 13.98
C ASP A 423 23.36 10.05 15.17
N LYS A 424 23.82 9.43 16.25
CA LYS A 424 24.28 10.17 17.43
C LYS A 424 25.76 10.48 17.29
N ASP A 425 26.18 11.66 17.76
CA ASP A 425 27.57 11.98 17.89
C ASP A 425 28.23 11.09 18.97
N LYS A 426 29.42 10.55 18.65
CA LYS A 426 30.32 9.88 19.58
C LYS A 426 31.62 10.70 19.62
N ILE A 427 31.68 11.67 20.54
CA ILE A 427 32.81 12.57 20.65
C ILE A 427 33.93 11.87 21.42
N LEU A 428 35.09 11.74 20.79
CA LEU A 428 36.27 11.20 21.44
C LEU A 428 37.03 12.30 22.22
N PRO A 429 37.75 11.92 23.28
CA PRO A 429 38.70 12.83 23.96
C PRO A 429 39.81 13.32 23.01
N ASN A 430 40.47 14.36 23.39
CA ASN A 430 41.68 14.81 22.67
C ASN A 430 42.86 13.89 23.00
N PHE A 431 43.22 13.05 22.04
CA PHE A 431 44.31 12.14 22.14
C PHE A 431 45.61 12.71 21.56
N LYS A 432 46.75 12.18 22.06
CA LYS A 432 48.09 12.42 21.51
C LYS A 432 48.74 11.12 21.06
N ILE A 433 49.43 11.16 19.94
CA ILE A 433 50.25 10.01 19.49
C ILE A 433 51.30 9.71 20.55
N GLY A 434 51.48 8.43 20.87
CA GLY A 434 52.35 7.95 21.94
C GLY A 434 51.71 7.95 23.33
N GLU A 435 50.49 8.46 23.50
CA GLU A 435 49.76 8.36 24.77
C GLU A 435 49.41 6.92 25.11
N ASN A 436 49.63 6.52 26.35
CA ASN A 436 49.28 5.19 26.84
C ASN A 436 47.83 5.16 27.30
N LEU A 437 47.08 4.16 26.84
CA LEU A 437 45.72 3.89 27.29
C LEU A 437 45.71 2.67 28.20
N LYS A 438 45.00 2.78 29.34
CA LYS A 438 44.79 1.67 30.28
C LYS A 438 43.61 0.82 29.80
N VAL A 439 43.87 -0.48 29.70
CA VAL A 439 42.83 -1.48 29.42
C VAL A 439 41.91 -1.59 30.64
N GLN A 440 40.61 -1.42 30.45
CA GLN A 440 39.61 -1.62 31.48
C GLN A 440 38.96 -3.01 31.35
N ASN A 441 38.70 -3.44 30.12
CA ASN A 441 38.15 -4.76 29.83
C ASN A 441 38.65 -5.26 28.46
N LEU A 442 38.75 -6.59 28.32
CA LEU A 442 39.08 -7.26 27.06
C LEU A 442 38.21 -8.50 26.94
N GLU A 443 37.40 -8.55 25.90
CA GLU A 443 36.42 -9.61 25.73
C GLU A 443 36.51 -10.26 24.34
N MET A 444 36.22 -11.54 24.30
CA MET A 444 35.98 -12.30 23.09
C MET A 444 34.47 -12.51 22.96
N ASN A 445 33.89 -11.94 21.93
CA ASN A 445 32.45 -12.06 21.64
C ASN A 445 32.19 -13.03 20.48
N SER A 446 31.25 -13.97 20.71
CA SER A 446 30.79 -14.88 19.67
C SER A 446 29.57 -14.25 18.95
N HIS A 447 29.63 -14.28 17.65
CA HIS A 447 28.59 -13.76 16.76
C HIS A 447 28.22 -14.82 15.73
N PHE A 448 27.01 -14.68 15.17
CA PHE A 448 26.60 -15.46 14.03
C PHE A 448 26.23 -14.52 12.88
N THR A 449 26.52 -14.94 11.65
CA THR A 449 25.98 -14.25 10.49
C THR A 449 24.46 -14.40 10.51
N GLU A 450 23.77 -13.34 10.08
CA GLU A 450 22.31 -13.31 10.03
C GLU A 450 21.81 -13.44 8.59
N PRO A 451 20.66 -14.08 8.38
CA PRO A 451 20.03 -14.11 7.07
C PRO A 451 19.62 -12.69 6.63
N PRO A 452 19.40 -12.48 5.32
CA PRO A 452 18.85 -11.19 4.87
C PRO A 452 17.50 -10.95 5.52
N SER A 453 17.26 -9.71 5.95
CA SER A 453 16.00 -9.35 6.59
C SER A 453 14.80 -9.50 5.63
N ARG A 454 13.66 -9.92 6.17
CA ARG A 454 12.38 -9.87 5.44
C ARG A 454 12.05 -8.44 5.03
N TYR A 455 11.34 -8.28 3.92
CA TYR A 455 10.87 -6.96 3.53
C TYR A 455 9.85 -6.42 4.53
N SER A 456 9.95 -5.15 4.88
CA SER A 456 8.83 -4.36 5.36
C SER A 456 7.98 -3.90 4.18
N GLU A 457 6.77 -3.37 4.42
CA GLU A 457 5.96 -2.78 3.34
C GLU A 457 6.74 -1.69 2.57
N ALA A 458 7.43 -0.82 3.28
CA ALA A 458 8.28 0.22 2.68
C ALA A 458 9.53 -0.34 1.98
N GLY A 459 10.12 -1.40 2.53
CA GLY A 459 11.24 -2.12 1.90
C GLY A 459 10.83 -2.78 0.59
N LEU A 460 9.61 -3.33 0.53
CA LEU A 460 9.05 -3.88 -0.70
C LEU A 460 8.80 -2.77 -1.74
N VAL A 461 8.24 -1.61 -1.34
CA VAL A 461 8.08 -0.46 -2.25
C VAL A 461 9.41 -0.05 -2.85
N LYS A 462 10.47 0.09 -2.02
CA LYS A 462 11.82 0.39 -2.49
C LYS A 462 12.34 -0.64 -3.49
N LYS A 463 12.10 -1.93 -3.23
CA LYS A 463 12.52 -3.02 -4.11
C LYS A 463 11.77 -2.99 -5.44
N LEU A 464 10.44 -2.81 -5.42
CA LEU A 464 9.61 -2.69 -6.62
C LEU A 464 10.06 -1.50 -7.49
N GLU A 465 10.26 -0.33 -6.88
CA GLU A 465 10.77 0.86 -7.57
C GLU A 465 12.13 0.58 -8.23
N SER A 466 13.08 -0.02 -7.49
CA SER A 466 14.42 -0.32 -8.00
C SER A 466 14.43 -1.29 -9.18
N LEU A 467 13.39 -2.11 -9.31
CA LEU A 467 13.18 -3.05 -10.40
C LEU A 467 12.29 -2.50 -11.52
N GLY A 468 11.75 -1.29 -11.38
CA GLY A 468 10.80 -0.70 -12.33
C GLY A 468 9.42 -1.36 -12.35
N ILE A 469 9.06 -2.10 -11.29
CA ILE A 469 7.80 -2.83 -11.17
C ILE A 469 6.75 -1.97 -10.49
N GLY A 470 5.66 -1.71 -11.20
CA GLY A 470 4.60 -0.82 -10.72
C GLY A 470 4.95 0.67 -10.88
N ARG A 471 4.03 1.53 -10.46
CA ARG A 471 4.12 2.99 -10.53
C ARG A 471 3.52 3.59 -9.26
N PRO A 472 3.63 4.90 -9.00
CA PRO A 472 3.09 5.56 -7.80
C PRO A 472 1.67 5.16 -7.43
N SER A 473 0.80 4.94 -8.39
CA SER A 473 -0.60 4.52 -8.18
C SER A 473 -0.77 3.06 -7.72
N THR A 474 0.24 2.18 -7.87
CA THR A 474 0.10 0.73 -7.67
C THR A 474 0.84 0.16 -6.47
N TYR A 475 1.83 0.85 -5.90
CA TYR A 475 2.62 0.32 -4.78
C TYR A 475 1.74 -0.07 -3.57
N ALA A 476 1.02 0.88 -3.00
CA ALA A 476 0.17 0.64 -1.84
C ALA A 476 -1.01 -0.34 -2.12
N PRO A 477 -1.73 -0.25 -3.27
CA PRO A 477 -2.74 -1.23 -3.65
C PRO A 477 -2.20 -2.66 -3.77
N THR A 478 -1.01 -2.85 -4.36
CA THR A 478 -0.40 -4.19 -4.49
C THR A 478 -0.17 -4.84 -3.15
N ILE A 479 0.43 -4.13 -2.19
CA ILE A 479 0.65 -4.64 -0.83
C ILE A 479 -0.68 -4.95 -0.15
N SER A 480 -1.69 -4.07 -0.29
CA SER A 480 -3.01 -4.28 0.27
C SER A 480 -3.71 -5.53 -0.30
N ILE A 481 -3.52 -5.84 -1.58
CA ILE A 481 -4.05 -7.05 -2.20
C ILE A 481 -3.35 -8.29 -1.65
N LEU A 482 -2.02 -8.29 -1.55
CA LEU A 482 -1.24 -9.42 -1.03
C LEU A 482 -1.67 -9.79 0.39
N THR A 483 -1.92 -8.81 1.26
CA THR A 483 -2.37 -9.03 2.63
C THR A 483 -3.85 -9.43 2.71
N SER A 484 -4.73 -8.79 1.93
CA SER A 484 -6.18 -9.09 1.94
C SER A 484 -6.55 -10.43 1.31
N ARG A 485 -5.65 -11.05 0.54
CA ARG A 485 -5.81 -12.36 -0.09
C ARG A 485 -5.10 -13.47 0.65
N ASP A 486 -4.62 -13.21 1.85
CA ASP A 486 -3.90 -14.16 2.71
C ASP A 486 -2.62 -14.74 2.06
N TYR A 487 -2.06 -14.06 1.06
CA TYR A 487 -0.75 -14.43 0.52
C TYR A 487 0.37 -14.09 1.48
N VAL A 488 0.22 -12.95 2.18
CA VAL A 488 1.24 -12.41 3.07
C VAL A 488 0.58 -11.94 4.36
N THR A 489 1.20 -12.28 5.48
CA THR A 489 0.86 -11.71 6.79
C THR A 489 1.91 -10.68 7.21
N ILE A 490 1.52 -9.76 8.08
CA ILE A 490 2.44 -8.76 8.64
C ILE A 490 2.66 -9.09 10.11
N ASP A 491 3.92 -9.39 10.47
CA ASP A 491 4.35 -9.53 11.84
C ASP A 491 5.54 -8.64 12.11
N LYS A 492 5.52 -7.85 13.18
CA LYS A 492 6.57 -6.90 13.57
C LYS A 492 7.05 -6.03 12.39
N LYS A 493 6.11 -5.55 11.56
CA LYS A 493 6.33 -4.79 10.32
C LYS A 493 7.01 -5.58 9.19
N GLN A 494 7.19 -6.90 9.31
CA GLN A 494 7.77 -7.77 8.30
C GLN A 494 6.68 -8.49 7.51
N LEU A 495 6.90 -8.63 6.21
CA LEU A 495 6.04 -9.36 5.29
C LEU A 495 6.44 -10.84 5.29
N ILE A 496 5.55 -11.71 5.75
CA ILE A 496 5.78 -13.15 5.85
C ILE A 496 4.86 -13.86 4.85
N PRO A 497 5.39 -14.57 3.85
CA PRO A 497 4.57 -15.31 2.90
C PRO A 497 3.95 -16.55 3.55
N SER A 498 2.69 -16.81 3.21
CA SER A 498 1.98 -18.02 3.60
C SER A 498 2.38 -19.23 2.73
N GLU A 499 2.08 -20.45 3.14
CA GLU A 499 2.31 -21.64 2.33
C GLU A 499 1.56 -21.60 0.98
N VAL A 500 0.40 -20.94 0.93
CA VAL A 500 -0.33 -20.70 -0.33
C VAL A 500 0.47 -19.80 -1.27
N ALA A 501 1.22 -18.82 -0.74
CA ALA A 501 2.09 -17.98 -1.54
C ALA A 501 3.20 -18.77 -2.24
N PHE A 502 3.83 -19.72 -1.55
CA PHE A 502 4.83 -20.62 -2.15
C PHE A 502 4.22 -21.45 -3.28
N ASN A 503 3.08 -22.10 -3.01
CA ASN A 503 2.40 -22.93 -4.00
C ASN A 503 1.99 -22.14 -5.26
N VAL A 504 1.43 -20.92 -5.06
CA VAL A 504 1.05 -20.06 -6.18
C VAL A 504 2.28 -19.61 -6.97
N THR A 505 3.33 -19.18 -6.28
CA THR A 505 4.57 -18.73 -6.93
C THR A 505 5.21 -19.87 -7.73
N GLU A 506 5.27 -21.08 -7.18
CA GLU A 506 5.81 -22.25 -7.86
C GLU A 506 5.02 -22.60 -9.12
N VAL A 507 3.68 -22.60 -9.05
CA VAL A 507 2.82 -22.86 -10.21
C VAL A 507 3.03 -21.78 -11.29
N LEU A 508 3.14 -20.52 -10.88
CA LEU A 508 3.36 -19.40 -11.81
C LEU A 508 4.76 -19.45 -12.44
N GLU A 509 5.81 -19.74 -11.67
CA GLU A 509 7.18 -19.89 -12.18
C GLU A 509 7.29 -20.99 -13.23
N LYS A 510 6.65 -22.16 -12.99
CA LYS A 510 6.72 -23.30 -13.89
C LYS A 510 5.89 -23.13 -15.18
N ASN A 511 4.76 -22.42 -15.13
CA ASN A 511 3.80 -22.40 -16.24
C ASN A 511 3.57 -21.02 -16.85
N PHE A 512 3.87 -19.95 -16.12
CA PHE A 512 3.61 -18.56 -16.47
C PHE A 512 4.79 -17.67 -16.05
N SER A 513 6.01 -18.11 -16.39
CA SER A 513 7.26 -17.44 -15.97
C SER A 513 7.25 -15.93 -16.22
N ASP A 514 6.70 -15.48 -17.35
CA ASP A 514 6.63 -14.06 -17.72
C ASP A 514 5.81 -13.25 -16.70
N ILE A 515 4.74 -13.82 -16.15
CA ILE A 515 3.85 -13.11 -15.18
C ILE A 515 4.55 -12.83 -13.85
N VAL A 516 5.54 -13.61 -13.48
CA VAL A 516 6.32 -13.45 -12.25
C VAL A 516 7.72 -12.87 -12.51
N ASP A 517 8.12 -12.75 -13.78
CA ASP A 517 9.40 -12.18 -14.16
C ASP A 517 9.41 -10.67 -13.94
N SER A 518 10.42 -10.21 -13.19
CA SER A 518 10.58 -8.80 -12.86
C SER A 518 10.89 -7.93 -14.08
N LYS A 519 11.72 -8.45 -15.02
CA LYS A 519 12.11 -7.71 -16.24
C LYS A 519 10.94 -7.59 -17.19
N PHE A 520 10.17 -8.69 -17.36
CA PHE A 520 8.98 -8.67 -18.20
C PHE A 520 7.96 -7.64 -17.69
N THR A 521 7.67 -7.64 -16.37
CA THR A 521 6.74 -6.68 -15.77
C THR A 521 7.26 -5.25 -15.90
N SER A 522 8.55 -5.03 -15.68
CA SER A 522 9.18 -3.70 -15.85
C SER A 522 9.13 -3.22 -17.29
N ASN A 523 9.43 -4.09 -18.27
CA ASN A 523 9.36 -3.73 -19.69
C ASN A 523 7.95 -3.34 -20.08
N LEU A 524 6.94 -4.10 -19.62
CA LEU A 524 5.55 -3.78 -19.93
C LEU A 524 5.10 -2.45 -19.29
N GLU A 525 5.57 -2.11 -18.09
CA GLU A 525 5.33 -0.78 -17.49
C GLU A 525 6.02 0.33 -18.32
N ASN A 526 7.20 0.07 -18.88
CA ASN A 526 7.88 1.02 -19.78
C ASN A 526 7.11 1.16 -21.11
N THR A 527 6.61 0.06 -21.70
CA THR A 527 5.77 0.14 -22.90
C THR A 527 4.49 0.95 -22.65
N LEU A 528 3.88 0.82 -21.44
CA LEU A 528 2.75 1.68 -21.07
C LEU A 528 3.14 3.18 -20.97
N ASP A 529 4.39 3.49 -20.57
CA ASP A 529 4.90 4.86 -20.62
C ASP A 529 5.12 5.32 -22.06
N GLU A 530 5.66 4.45 -22.93
CA GLU A 530 5.83 4.72 -24.36
C GLU A 530 4.50 4.94 -25.08
N ILE A 531 3.43 4.22 -24.72
CA ILE A 531 2.08 4.48 -25.25
C ILE A 531 1.60 5.89 -24.86
N ALA A 532 1.84 6.32 -23.62
CA ALA A 532 1.47 7.66 -23.17
C ALA A 532 2.27 8.77 -23.86
N GLU A 533 3.45 8.46 -24.38
CA GLU A 533 4.33 9.36 -25.11
C GLU A 533 4.14 9.26 -26.64
N ASP A 534 3.14 8.52 -27.13
CA ASP A 534 2.89 8.25 -28.58
C ASP A 534 4.05 7.54 -29.29
N LYS A 535 4.79 6.69 -28.56
CA LYS A 535 5.93 5.93 -29.08
C LYS A 535 5.63 4.45 -29.33
N ALA A 536 4.50 3.95 -28.82
CA ALA A 536 4.07 2.57 -28.98
C ALA A 536 2.56 2.50 -29.24
N ASP A 537 2.13 1.54 -30.07
CA ASP A 537 0.73 1.28 -30.32
C ASP A 537 0.12 0.40 -29.24
N TRP A 538 -1.02 0.82 -28.69
CA TRP A 538 -1.68 0.14 -27.60
C TRP A 538 -2.40 -1.16 -27.99
N GLN A 539 -2.91 -1.24 -29.23
CA GLN A 539 -3.55 -2.47 -29.75
C GLN A 539 -2.50 -3.54 -30.01
N GLU A 540 -1.38 -3.15 -30.62
CA GLU A 540 -0.28 -4.07 -30.88
C GLU A 540 0.31 -4.62 -29.58
N THR A 541 0.49 -3.76 -28.57
CA THR A 541 0.92 -4.17 -27.22
C THR A 541 -0.02 -5.23 -26.61
N LEU A 542 -1.34 -5.08 -26.79
CA LEU A 542 -2.32 -6.06 -26.32
C LEU A 542 -2.23 -7.38 -27.09
N LYS A 543 -2.03 -7.35 -28.41
CA LYS A 543 -1.89 -8.55 -29.26
C LYS A 543 -0.65 -9.34 -28.87
N GLU A 544 0.51 -8.68 -28.77
CA GLU A 544 1.78 -9.30 -28.40
C GLU A 544 1.70 -10.01 -27.04
N PHE A 545 0.93 -9.46 -26.11
CA PHE A 545 0.71 -10.07 -24.81
C PHE A 545 -0.34 -11.21 -24.86
N TYR A 546 -1.50 -10.95 -25.48
CA TYR A 546 -2.71 -11.79 -25.35
C TYR A 546 -2.52 -13.19 -25.92
N TYR A 547 -2.06 -13.31 -27.16
CA TYR A 547 -2.02 -14.61 -27.83
C TYR A 547 -1.03 -15.60 -27.20
N PRO A 548 0.22 -15.21 -26.87
CA PRO A 548 1.12 -16.09 -26.13
C PRO A 548 0.59 -16.46 -24.76
N PHE A 549 -0.03 -15.51 -24.05
CA PHE A 549 -0.60 -15.75 -22.73
C PHE A 549 -1.77 -16.74 -22.78
N MET A 550 -2.67 -16.61 -23.76
CA MET A 550 -3.80 -17.53 -23.90
C MET A 550 -3.36 -18.95 -24.23
N ARG A 551 -2.31 -19.14 -25.06
CA ARG A 551 -1.72 -20.47 -25.28
C ARG A 551 -1.25 -21.09 -23.97
N LYS A 552 -0.51 -20.34 -23.14
CA LYS A 552 -0.08 -20.81 -21.81
C LYS A 552 -1.25 -21.13 -20.87
N ILE A 553 -2.35 -20.39 -20.93
CA ILE A 553 -3.58 -20.66 -20.15
C ILE A 553 -4.19 -22.02 -20.57
N GLU A 554 -4.31 -22.29 -21.88
CA GLU A 554 -4.88 -23.57 -22.37
C GLU A 554 -3.96 -24.76 -22.00
N GLU A 555 -2.67 -24.62 -22.17
CA GLU A 555 -1.70 -25.62 -21.71
C GLU A 555 -1.77 -25.84 -20.18
N GLY A 556 -1.87 -24.78 -19.41
CA GLY A 556 -1.97 -24.86 -17.95
C GLY A 556 -3.20 -25.59 -17.44
N LYS A 557 -4.32 -25.53 -18.17
CA LYS A 557 -5.53 -26.30 -17.81
C LYS A 557 -5.26 -27.81 -17.74
N THR A 558 -4.43 -28.33 -18.63
CA THR A 558 -4.10 -29.75 -18.74
C THR A 558 -2.84 -30.12 -17.96
N LYS A 559 -1.76 -29.33 -18.07
CA LYS A 559 -0.45 -29.64 -17.48
C LYS A 559 -0.36 -29.42 -15.97
N ILE A 560 -1.11 -28.46 -15.41
CA ILE A 560 -1.02 -28.15 -13.97
C ILE A 560 -1.80 -29.21 -13.17
N ALA A 561 -1.09 -30.01 -12.38
CA ALA A 561 -1.70 -30.93 -11.43
C ALA A 561 -2.46 -30.16 -10.33
N SER A 562 -3.57 -30.72 -9.85
CA SER A 562 -4.32 -30.11 -8.74
C SER A 562 -3.50 -30.22 -7.44
N GLN A 563 -3.15 -29.08 -6.88
CA GLN A 563 -2.43 -28.96 -5.59
C GLN A 563 -3.39 -28.68 -4.42
N LYS A 564 -4.70 -28.97 -4.60
CA LYS A 564 -5.66 -28.81 -3.51
C LYS A 564 -5.26 -29.71 -2.36
N THR A 565 -4.69 -29.15 -1.33
CA THR A 565 -4.44 -29.85 -0.06
C THR A 565 -5.79 -30.23 0.52
N VAL A 566 -6.07 -31.52 0.47
CA VAL A 566 -7.25 -32.11 1.09
C VAL A 566 -6.76 -32.72 2.40
N THR A 567 -7.07 -32.07 3.53
CA THR A 567 -6.77 -32.67 4.83
C THR A 567 -7.70 -33.85 5.03
N LYS A 568 -7.19 -35.05 4.82
CA LYS A 568 -7.92 -36.29 5.05
C LYS A 568 -8.16 -36.47 6.55
N LEU A 569 -9.37 -36.84 6.91
CA LEU A 569 -9.77 -37.04 8.29
C LEU A 569 -9.56 -38.46 8.80
N GLY A 570 -9.25 -39.41 7.90
CA GLY A 570 -9.19 -40.82 8.22
C GLY A 570 -10.58 -41.45 8.52
N GLU A 571 -11.66 -40.70 8.27
CA GLU A 571 -13.03 -41.13 8.46
C GLU A 571 -13.65 -41.57 7.14
N SER A 572 -14.45 -42.63 7.17
CA SER A 572 -15.21 -43.12 6.02
C SER A 572 -16.54 -42.36 5.87
N CYS A 573 -16.91 -42.06 4.62
CA CYS A 573 -18.17 -41.42 4.30
C CYS A 573 -19.37 -42.33 4.64
N PRO A 574 -20.35 -41.90 5.41
CA PRO A 574 -21.50 -42.72 5.75
C PRO A 574 -22.39 -43.03 4.56
N ASP A 575 -22.37 -42.24 3.47
CA ASP A 575 -23.21 -42.43 2.32
C ASP A 575 -22.60 -43.38 1.28
N CYS A 576 -21.26 -43.47 1.16
CA CYS A 576 -20.62 -44.24 0.08
C CYS A 576 -19.33 -44.97 0.49
N GLY A 577 -18.95 -44.95 1.76
CA GLY A 577 -17.71 -45.57 2.26
C GLY A 577 -16.40 -44.87 1.80
N GLY A 578 -16.47 -43.85 0.96
CA GLY A 578 -15.30 -43.11 0.52
C GLY A 578 -14.70 -42.27 1.63
N GLU A 579 -13.46 -41.84 1.50
CA GLU A 579 -12.74 -41.09 2.50
C GLU A 579 -13.31 -39.66 2.66
N LEU A 580 -13.40 -39.17 3.92
CA LEU A 580 -13.81 -37.82 4.23
C LEU A 580 -12.61 -36.90 4.37
N ALA A 581 -12.79 -35.64 3.96
CA ALA A 581 -11.76 -34.62 4.04
C ALA A 581 -12.30 -33.24 4.34
N ILE A 582 -11.47 -32.41 4.98
CA ILE A 582 -11.77 -30.99 5.19
C ILE A 582 -11.57 -30.23 3.88
N ARG A 583 -12.58 -29.48 3.48
CA ARG A 583 -12.54 -28.58 2.33
C ARG A 583 -12.94 -27.18 2.73
N LYS A 584 -12.31 -26.17 2.12
CA LYS A 584 -12.65 -24.76 2.32
C LYS A 584 -13.74 -24.33 1.34
N GLY A 585 -14.92 -23.98 1.84
CA GLY A 585 -16.07 -23.52 1.06
C GLY A 585 -16.29 -22.01 1.19
N ARG A 586 -17.38 -21.50 0.57
CA ARG A 586 -17.77 -20.08 0.63
C ARG A 586 -18.07 -19.59 2.04
N PHE A 587 -18.47 -20.49 2.93
CA PHE A 587 -18.92 -20.19 4.29
C PHE A 587 -17.97 -20.72 5.38
N GLY A 588 -16.72 -21.05 5.01
CA GLY A 588 -15.72 -21.59 5.92
C GLY A 588 -15.32 -23.03 5.57
N GLU A 589 -14.61 -23.68 6.50
CA GLU A 589 -14.20 -25.08 6.34
C GLU A 589 -15.34 -26.02 6.66
N PHE A 590 -15.46 -27.10 5.88
CA PHE A 590 -16.45 -28.16 6.05
C PHE A 590 -15.87 -29.51 5.66
N VAL A 591 -16.42 -30.55 6.21
CA VAL A 591 -16.06 -31.93 5.86
C VAL A 591 -16.88 -32.36 4.64
N ALA A 592 -16.26 -32.97 3.63
CA ALA A 592 -16.92 -33.49 2.46
C ALA A 592 -16.29 -34.82 2.00
N CYS A 593 -17.09 -35.65 1.33
CA CYS A 593 -16.61 -36.87 0.73
C CYS A 593 -15.70 -36.60 -0.46
N LEU A 594 -14.60 -37.37 -0.57
CA LEU A 594 -13.66 -37.29 -1.69
C LEU A 594 -14.24 -37.78 -3.01
N ASN A 595 -15.28 -38.59 -2.97
CA ASN A 595 -15.97 -39.10 -4.16
C ASN A 595 -16.94 -38.10 -4.81
N PHE A 596 -16.94 -36.83 -4.36
CA PHE A 596 -17.69 -35.76 -5.05
C PHE A 596 -17.22 -35.62 -6.52
N PRO A 597 -18.10 -35.50 -7.52
CA PRO A 597 -19.56 -35.25 -7.41
C PRO A 597 -20.45 -36.51 -7.32
N LYS A 598 -19.89 -37.72 -7.38
CA LYS A 598 -20.68 -38.96 -7.29
C LYS A 598 -21.35 -39.08 -5.91
N CYS A 599 -20.65 -38.72 -4.83
CA CYS A 599 -21.20 -38.61 -3.49
C CYS A 599 -21.23 -37.13 -3.06
N LYS A 600 -22.40 -36.67 -2.57
CA LYS A 600 -22.61 -35.28 -2.18
C LYS A 600 -22.57 -35.07 -0.67
N TYR A 601 -22.12 -36.03 0.10
CA TYR A 601 -22.05 -35.97 1.55
C TYR A 601 -21.16 -34.78 1.99
N SER A 602 -21.69 -33.96 2.91
CA SER A 602 -20.93 -32.89 3.56
C SER A 602 -21.51 -32.57 4.94
N ARG A 603 -20.62 -32.19 5.89
CA ARG A 603 -20.98 -31.74 7.23
C ARG A 603 -20.09 -30.55 7.66
N ASN A 604 -20.56 -29.76 8.63
CA ASN A 604 -19.74 -28.71 9.22
C ASN A 604 -18.65 -29.30 10.11
N LEU A 605 -17.47 -28.65 10.19
CA LEU A 605 -16.47 -28.94 11.22
C LEU A 605 -17.10 -28.60 12.58
N LYS A 606 -17.20 -29.60 13.47
CA LYS A 606 -17.58 -29.36 14.85
C LYS A 606 -16.42 -28.63 15.55
N SER A 607 -16.67 -27.48 16.15
CA SER A 607 -15.83 -26.97 17.23
C SER A 607 -15.90 -27.96 18.39
N GLU A 608 -14.78 -28.54 18.77
CA GLU A 608 -14.68 -29.40 19.94
C GLU A 608 -14.98 -28.58 21.21
N SER A 609 -16.19 -28.77 21.76
CA SER A 609 -16.47 -28.59 23.18
C SER A 609 -17.46 -29.66 23.62
N LYS A 610 -16.90 -30.61 24.34
CA LYS A 610 -17.47 -31.65 25.22
C LYS A 610 -19.01 -31.75 25.32
N ASN A 611 -19.59 -32.83 24.89
CA ASN A 611 -20.23 -33.91 25.66
C ASN A 611 -21.10 -34.81 24.74
N GLU A 612 -21.05 -36.08 25.06
CA GLU A 612 -21.71 -37.22 24.43
C GLU A 612 -23.24 -37.15 24.47
N SER A 613 -23.90 -37.54 23.44
CA SER A 613 -24.75 -38.72 23.27
C SER A 613 -25.81 -38.52 22.20
N GLU A 614 -25.93 -39.60 21.39
CA GLU A 614 -27.09 -40.11 20.62
C GLU A 614 -27.58 -39.41 19.33
N ASN A 615 -27.31 -40.16 18.26
CA ASN A 615 -28.10 -40.42 17.02
C ASN A 615 -29.40 -39.62 16.82
N THR A 616 -29.46 -38.92 15.70
CA THR A 616 -30.30 -39.28 14.49
C THR A 616 -30.27 -38.13 13.50
N ALA A 617 -30.22 -38.47 12.20
CA ALA A 617 -30.27 -37.52 11.09
C ALA A 617 -31.55 -36.66 11.14
N THR A 618 -31.35 -35.35 11.32
CA THR A 618 -32.39 -34.36 10.99
C THR A 618 -31.76 -33.00 10.69
N LYS A 619 -32.27 -32.33 9.67
CA LYS A 619 -31.98 -30.98 9.23
C LYS A 619 -31.76 -30.06 10.43
N ALA A 620 -30.67 -29.25 10.42
CA ALA A 620 -30.42 -28.26 11.46
C ALA A 620 -31.69 -27.45 11.71
N LYS A 621 -32.33 -27.65 12.88
CA LYS A 621 -33.42 -26.80 13.38
C LYS A 621 -32.87 -25.38 13.54
N ALA A 622 -33.35 -24.46 12.72
CA ALA A 622 -33.19 -23.05 13.00
C ALA A 622 -33.81 -22.78 14.41
N ASN A 623 -33.13 -22.01 15.26
CA ASN A 623 -33.67 -21.68 16.57
C ASN A 623 -34.99 -20.99 16.41
N GLY A 624 -36.08 -21.70 16.81
CA GLY A 624 -37.42 -21.19 16.79
C GLY A 624 -37.54 -20.06 17.83
N THR A 625 -38.30 -19.05 17.52
CA THR A 625 -38.58 -17.95 18.49
C THR A 625 -39.82 -18.18 19.30
N GLY A 626 -40.56 -19.27 19.08
CA GLY A 626 -41.86 -19.55 19.67
C GLY A 626 -43.02 -18.74 19.08
N ILE A 627 -42.70 -17.79 18.15
CA ILE A 627 -43.68 -16.84 17.62
C ILE A 627 -44.22 -17.36 16.27
N THR A 628 -45.51 -17.47 16.14
CA THR A 628 -46.20 -17.85 14.91
C THR A 628 -46.00 -16.77 13.82
N CYS A 629 -45.76 -17.19 12.61
CA CYS A 629 -45.52 -16.24 11.49
C CYS A 629 -46.74 -15.35 11.24
N PRO A 630 -46.60 -14.02 11.33
CA PRO A 630 -47.72 -13.09 11.18
C PRO A 630 -48.29 -13.08 9.73
N SER A 631 -47.53 -13.54 8.77
CA SER A 631 -47.94 -13.56 7.35
C SER A 631 -48.72 -14.81 6.96
N CYS A 632 -48.27 -16.00 7.35
CA CYS A 632 -48.92 -17.26 6.93
C CYS A 632 -49.68 -17.99 8.04
N GLN A 633 -49.51 -17.61 9.29
CA GLN A 633 -50.10 -18.17 10.50
C GLN A 633 -49.94 -19.71 10.66
N LYS A 634 -49.05 -20.33 9.84
CA LYS A 634 -48.79 -21.79 9.81
C LYS A 634 -47.34 -22.14 10.18
N GLY A 635 -46.39 -21.24 9.95
CA GLY A 635 -44.98 -21.43 10.26
C GLY A 635 -44.58 -20.67 11.49
N GLU A 636 -43.49 -21.08 12.11
CA GLU A 636 -42.85 -20.38 13.22
C GLU A 636 -41.81 -19.39 12.69
N ILE A 637 -41.60 -18.26 13.37
CA ILE A 637 -40.47 -17.38 13.07
C ILE A 637 -39.19 -18.00 13.62
N VAL A 638 -38.19 -18.13 12.74
CA VAL A 638 -36.90 -18.71 13.09
C VAL A 638 -35.78 -17.72 12.83
N GLU A 639 -34.79 -17.76 13.68
CA GLU A 639 -33.57 -16.96 13.52
C GLU A 639 -32.70 -17.52 12.39
N ARG A 640 -32.24 -16.62 11.51
CA ARG A 640 -31.38 -16.96 10.37
C ARG A 640 -30.24 -15.94 10.25
N PHE A 641 -29.15 -16.35 9.62
CA PHE A 641 -27.99 -15.50 9.38
C PHE A 641 -27.75 -15.31 7.88
N SER A 642 -27.44 -14.08 7.50
CA SER A 642 -27.04 -13.70 6.13
C SER A 642 -25.72 -12.96 6.14
N LYS A 643 -25.16 -12.63 4.96
CA LYS A 643 -23.97 -11.77 4.83
C LYS A 643 -24.16 -10.36 5.45
N ARG A 644 -25.40 -9.92 5.64
CA ARG A 644 -25.77 -8.62 6.22
C ARG A 644 -26.08 -8.69 7.71
N GLY A 645 -25.86 -9.87 8.34
CA GLY A 645 -26.12 -10.13 9.73
C GLY A 645 -27.36 -11.00 9.98
N LYS A 646 -27.77 -11.04 11.26
CA LYS A 646 -28.91 -11.77 11.79
C LYS A 646 -30.24 -11.21 11.25
N PHE A 647 -31.18 -12.10 10.91
CA PHE A 647 -32.55 -11.76 10.52
C PHE A 647 -33.52 -12.86 10.94
N TYR A 648 -34.81 -12.57 10.92
CA TYR A 648 -35.86 -13.46 11.31
C TYR A 648 -36.73 -13.80 10.09
N GLY A 649 -37.03 -15.06 9.87
CA GLY A 649 -37.80 -15.51 8.72
C GLY A 649 -38.74 -16.65 9.06
N CYS A 650 -39.76 -16.89 8.25
CA CYS A 650 -40.69 -17.98 8.44
C CYS A 650 -40.04 -19.36 8.21
N SER A 651 -40.37 -20.34 9.07
CA SER A 651 -39.93 -21.74 8.91
C SER A 651 -40.52 -22.41 7.68
N ALA A 652 -41.67 -21.92 7.19
CA ALA A 652 -42.33 -22.43 6.01
C ALA A 652 -41.76 -21.92 4.66
N TYR A 653 -40.64 -21.19 4.68
CA TYR A 653 -39.95 -20.81 3.43
C TYR A 653 -39.54 -22.06 2.60
N PRO A 654 -39.75 -22.09 1.27
CA PRO A 654 -40.11 -20.98 0.36
C PRO A 654 -41.63 -20.73 0.20
N LYS A 655 -42.47 -21.49 0.84
CA LYS A 655 -43.95 -21.30 0.73
C LYS A 655 -44.42 -20.00 1.39
N CYS A 656 -43.68 -19.45 2.36
CA CYS A 656 -43.89 -18.16 2.97
C CYS A 656 -42.60 -17.33 2.96
N ASN A 657 -42.63 -16.13 2.40
CA ASN A 657 -41.47 -15.23 2.22
C ASN A 657 -41.35 -14.17 3.33
N PHE A 658 -41.98 -14.37 4.49
CA PHE A 658 -41.89 -13.41 5.59
C PHE A 658 -40.45 -13.27 6.08
N ILE A 659 -39.95 -12.02 6.13
CA ILE A 659 -38.62 -11.66 6.63
C ILE A 659 -38.74 -10.39 7.48
N SER A 660 -38.07 -10.40 8.64
CA SER A 660 -37.91 -9.23 9.53
C SER A 660 -36.46 -9.03 9.95
N LYS A 661 -36.01 -7.79 10.01
CA LYS A 661 -34.67 -7.43 10.53
C LYS A 661 -34.63 -7.54 12.06
N TYR A 662 -35.77 -7.33 12.72
CA TYR A 662 -35.91 -7.34 14.16
C TYR A 662 -36.75 -8.54 14.60
N LYS A 663 -36.54 -9.04 15.84
CA LYS A 663 -37.34 -10.15 16.39
C LYS A 663 -38.81 -9.69 16.50
N PRO A 664 -39.77 -10.37 15.86
CA PRO A 664 -41.20 -10.09 16.09
C PRO A 664 -41.58 -10.39 17.52
N SER A 665 -42.57 -9.66 18.05
CA SER A 665 -43.20 -9.88 19.34
C SER A 665 -44.53 -10.61 19.13
N GLU A 666 -45.09 -11.18 20.18
CA GLU A 666 -46.47 -11.70 20.20
C GLU A 666 -47.53 -10.60 20.23
N GLU A 667 -47.14 -9.40 20.67
CA GLU A 667 -48.02 -8.24 20.75
C GLU A 667 -48.29 -7.61 19.38
N LYS A 668 -49.50 -7.14 19.20
CA LYS A 668 -49.96 -6.40 18.04
C LYS A 668 -50.10 -4.91 18.34
N CYS A 669 -49.93 -4.10 17.35
CA CYS A 669 -50.11 -2.67 17.42
C CYS A 669 -51.59 -2.36 17.66
N GLU A 670 -51.90 -1.60 18.67
CA GLU A 670 -53.30 -1.20 19.05
C GLU A 670 -53.96 -0.33 17.96
N GLU A 671 -53.17 0.42 17.19
CA GLU A 671 -53.72 1.29 16.12
C GLU A 671 -53.92 0.61 14.78
N CYS A 672 -53.00 -0.31 14.35
CA CYS A 672 -53.04 -0.86 13.01
C CYS A 672 -53.08 -2.40 12.95
N GLY A 673 -53.07 -3.10 14.08
CA GLY A 673 -53.10 -4.55 14.17
C GLY A 673 -51.82 -5.28 13.70
N GLU A 674 -50.78 -4.57 13.24
CA GLU A 674 -49.51 -5.14 12.79
C GLU A 674 -48.71 -5.71 13.97
N THR A 675 -47.93 -6.77 13.70
CA THR A 675 -47.05 -7.37 14.72
C THR A 675 -45.95 -6.39 15.12
N LEU A 676 -45.78 -6.14 16.42
CA LEU A 676 -44.72 -5.32 16.96
C LEU A 676 -43.36 -6.05 16.84
N VAL A 677 -42.29 -5.30 16.74
CA VAL A 677 -40.93 -5.86 16.76
C VAL A 677 -40.14 -5.38 17.97
N ILE A 678 -39.28 -6.23 18.48
CA ILE A 678 -38.40 -5.94 19.60
C ILE A 678 -37.17 -5.23 19.11
N LYS A 679 -36.89 -4.03 19.63
CA LYS A 679 -35.67 -3.27 19.37
C LYS A 679 -34.88 -3.02 20.64
N GLU A 680 -33.66 -3.49 20.67
CA GLU A 680 -32.68 -3.18 21.70
C GLU A 680 -31.91 -1.93 21.35
N LEU A 681 -32.03 -0.88 22.11
CA LEU A 681 -31.34 0.40 21.97
C LEU A 681 -30.48 0.65 23.23
N LYS A 682 -29.48 1.55 23.10
CA LYS A 682 -28.62 1.93 24.25
C LYS A 682 -29.39 2.43 25.49
N LYS A 683 -30.68 2.79 25.34
CA LYS A 683 -31.56 3.33 26.39
C LYS A 683 -32.59 2.30 26.93
N GLY A 684 -32.57 1.05 26.44
CA GLY A 684 -33.53 0.01 26.86
C GLY A 684 -34.13 -0.77 25.69
N THR A 685 -34.98 -1.75 26.01
CA THR A 685 -35.67 -2.59 25.02
C THR A 685 -37.08 -2.05 24.78
N PHE A 686 -37.47 -1.92 23.52
CA PHE A 686 -38.72 -1.32 23.09
C PHE A 686 -39.48 -2.23 22.12
N LEU A 687 -40.79 -2.26 22.23
CA LEU A 687 -41.69 -2.75 21.21
C LEU A 687 -42.01 -1.61 20.23
N GLU A 688 -41.77 -1.80 18.97
CA GLU A 688 -42.02 -0.79 17.93
C GLU A 688 -42.89 -1.34 16.81
N CYS A 689 -43.92 -0.60 16.43
CA CYS A 689 -44.64 -0.85 15.19
C CYS A 689 -43.88 -0.29 14.02
N LEU A 690 -43.50 -1.13 13.04
CA LEU A 690 -42.76 -0.69 11.86
C LEU A 690 -43.60 0.19 10.91
N LYS A 691 -44.94 0.08 10.98
CA LYS A 691 -45.87 0.85 10.15
C LYS A 691 -46.23 2.19 10.81
N CYS A 692 -46.71 2.18 12.04
CA CYS A 692 -47.19 3.39 12.75
C CYS A 692 -46.07 4.12 13.50
N LYS A 693 -44.87 3.50 13.67
CA LYS A 693 -43.74 4.05 14.43
C LYS A 693 -43.99 4.26 15.95
N ILE A 694 -45.07 3.73 16.45
CA ILE A 694 -45.38 3.76 17.90
C ILE A 694 -44.34 2.89 18.63
N LYS A 695 -43.89 3.38 19.78
CA LYS A 695 -42.93 2.70 20.64
C LYS A 695 -43.54 2.56 22.02
N LYS A 696 -43.45 1.35 22.59
CA LYS A 696 -43.83 1.02 23.94
C LYS A 696 -42.60 0.43 24.65
N GLU A 697 -42.27 0.95 25.80
CA GLU A 697 -41.14 0.43 26.58
C GLU A 697 -41.52 -0.94 27.16
N MET A 698 -40.69 -1.94 26.97
CA MET A 698 -40.83 -3.23 27.63
C MET A 698 -40.36 -3.03 29.08
N LYS A 699 -41.29 -3.10 30.05
CA LYS A 699 -40.96 -3.29 31.47
C LYS A 699 -40.60 -4.75 31.63
N ASP A 700 -39.42 -5.01 32.23
CA ASP A 700 -38.96 -6.35 32.59
C ASP A 700 -39.97 -7.09 33.44
#